data_885a333ba14bb79a5e8ee2bf9dad16fa
#
_entry.id   885a333ba14bb79a5e8ee2bf9dad16fa
#
_cell.length_a   1.000
_cell.length_b   1.000
_cell.length_c   1.000
_cell.angle_alpha   90.00
_cell.angle_beta   90.00
_cell.angle_gamma   90.00
#
_symmetry.space_group_name_H-M   'P 1'
#
loop_
_entity.id
_entity.type
_entity.pdbx_description
1 polymer ?
#
loop_
_entity_poly.entity_id
_entity_poly.type
_entity_poly.pdbx_seq_one_letter_code
_entity_poly.pdbx_strand_id
1 'polypeptide(L)'
;MSATSPQSWMLPAVVEFSPLSGVDLPLSLRTLLRRRGFGEKAAEEIMTPPPLPDPSHHFPDLAAAVARVCQACERGDALAVCGDYDADGMTSTALLVRALLPLGALAEPAIPSRMDEGYGLNVAMVERLHAQGIRLLITVDNGVAATEALERAQSLAMDVIVTDHHTIPAIRPPMTALLHPATTPTDSPYRGLAGVGLAYVLAMSVAERLQQPKAIQVARDLFCIGTVADMAPLTGANRRWLLEGLTTLHRSHCEGLLALQRLAGIGDSPLSAEDIGFQLAPRINAVGRLGDPVLVVELLTETDRGKAMALARRCDDLNRQRRDLCDAIEAEAVALVEADGEGQVPPFLLLAQSHWHHGVIGIVAARLMERYHRPVALLAGDGDGRLRASARSPQGFAVDEALTSCADLLDRFGGHPAAGGFTVAAEHVHALHERLNGLAEPWLLQQGCNRPIRPEVCLGLKEINWDLWKGLNALAPFGMGNRSPLFWSRGCVVEDWRVLNGGHLALTVGQDDTQRRAIAWRTAPLEPMPPSVDIAYELAVNEWRGERRLQLMLKAVRAHQPEVTLTCGERRYQARILPIKDAGIEPITFEVINSTGESLRASLDQQAPVHCSDERSEHPQVRALLEEASIALGLRP
;
A
#
# COMPACT_ATOMS: atom_id res chain seq x y z
N MET A 1 0.25 -26.55 16.60
CA MET A 1 0.10 -26.74 15.14
C MET A 1 -1.36 -26.57 14.80
N SER A 2 -1.79 -25.32 14.57
CA SER A 2 -3.16 -25.05 14.12
C SER A 2 -3.22 -25.34 12.64
N ALA A 3 -3.97 -26.37 12.23
CA ALA A 3 -4.36 -26.59 10.86
C ALA A 3 -5.06 -25.30 10.39
N THR A 4 -4.41 -24.54 9.53
CA THR A 4 -5.03 -23.38 8.88
C THR A 4 -6.27 -23.88 8.17
N SER A 5 -7.44 -23.47 8.65
CA SER A 5 -8.69 -23.75 7.95
C SER A 5 -8.51 -23.36 6.48
N PRO A 6 -8.96 -24.19 5.52
CA PRO A 6 -8.74 -23.90 4.12
C PRO A 6 -9.32 -22.53 3.79
N GLN A 7 -8.46 -21.62 3.29
CA GLN A 7 -8.90 -20.28 2.88
C GLN A 7 -10.07 -20.43 1.89
N SER A 8 -11.19 -19.80 2.17
CA SER A 8 -12.31 -19.77 1.24
C SER A 8 -11.93 -18.95 0.01
N TRP A 9 -12.30 -19.41 -1.18
CA TRP A 9 -12.09 -18.70 -2.42
C TRP A 9 -13.41 -18.12 -2.89
N MET A 10 -13.44 -16.83 -3.12
CA MET A 10 -14.58 -16.12 -3.68
C MET A 10 -14.22 -15.70 -5.11
N LEU A 11 -14.69 -16.45 -6.08
CA LEU A 11 -14.50 -16.14 -7.50
C LEU A 11 -15.23 -14.83 -7.85
N PRO A 12 -14.77 -14.13 -8.90
CA PRO A 12 -15.39 -12.87 -9.31
C PRO A 12 -16.85 -13.07 -9.68
N ALA A 13 -17.67 -12.04 -9.44
CA ALA A 13 -19.05 -12.04 -9.88
C ALA A 13 -19.14 -12.07 -11.41
N VAL A 14 -20.17 -12.72 -11.92
CA VAL A 14 -20.49 -12.73 -13.35
C VAL A 14 -20.79 -11.31 -13.81
N VAL A 15 -20.08 -10.84 -14.83
CA VAL A 15 -20.28 -9.52 -15.44
C VAL A 15 -20.75 -9.71 -16.88
N GLU A 16 -21.76 -8.97 -17.30
CA GLU A 16 -22.15 -8.93 -18.72
C GLU A 16 -20.95 -8.49 -19.58
N PHE A 17 -20.58 -9.34 -20.52
CA PHE A 17 -19.36 -9.17 -21.28
C PHE A 17 -19.57 -8.22 -22.46
N SER A 18 -19.11 -6.98 -22.32
CA SER A 18 -18.82 -6.10 -23.46
C SER A 18 -17.31 -5.92 -23.51
N PRO A 19 -16.61 -6.48 -24.50
CA PRO A 19 -15.16 -6.35 -24.56
C PRO A 19 -14.78 -4.87 -24.71
N LEU A 20 -13.70 -4.46 -24.00
CA LEU A 20 -13.04 -3.16 -24.24
C LEU A 20 -12.30 -3.24 -25.59
N SER A 21 -13.03 -3.16 -26.69
CA SER A 21 -12.53 -3.46 -28.04
C SER A 21 -11.53 -2.41 -28.56
N GLY A 22 -11.62 -1.17 -28.05
CA GLY A 22 -10.71 -0.08 -28.40
C GLY A 22 -9.36 -0.11 -27.65
N VAL A 23 -9.19 -1.00 -26.66
CA VAL A 23 -8.01 -1.04 -25.81
C VAL A 23 -7.04 -2.12 -26.27
N ASP A 24 -5.79 -1.73 -26.60
CA ASP A 24 -4.72 -2.65 -27.04
C ASP A 24 -4.09 -3.40 -25.86
N LEU A 25 -4.83 -4.34 -25.31
CA LEU A 25 -4.41 -5.25 -24.23
C LEU A 25 -4.88 -6.68 -24.50
N PRO A 26 -4.18 -7.70 -23.97
CA PRO A 26 -4.66 -9.08 -23.94
C PRO A 26 -6.08 -9.19 -23.38
N LEU A 27 -6.86 -10.15 -23.87
CA LEU A 27 -8.26 -10.34 -23.48
C LEU A 27 -8.43 -10.46 -21.95
N SER A 28 -7.55 -11.20 -21.29
CA SER A 28 -7.51 -11.38 -19.85
C SER A 28 -7.39 -10.05 -19.08
N LEU A 29 -6.57 -9.10 -19.55
CA LEU A 29 -6.42 -7.79 -18.94
C LEU A 29 -7.60 -6.86 -19.26
N ARG A 30 -8.21 -6.96 -20.44
CA ARG A 30 -9.45 -6.26 -20.75
C ARG A 30 -10.61 -6.74 -19.86
N THR A 31 -10.69 -8.05 -19.61
CA THR A 31 -11.63 -8.65 -18.66
C THR A 31 -11.38 -8.14 -17.23
N LEU A 32 -10.12 -8.10 -16.79
CA LEU A 32 -9.73 -7.51 -15.51
C LEU A 32 -10.25 -6.08 -15.35
N LEU A 33 -9.97 -5.22 -16.32
CA LEU A 33 -10.39 -3.81 -16.28
C LEU A 33 -11.92 -3.67 -16.22
N ARG A 34 -12.65 -4.47 -16.98
CA ARG A 34 -14.13 -4.49 -16.91
C ARG A 34 -14.63 -4.92 -15.53
N ARG A 35 -14.05 -5.95 -14.92
CA ARG A 35 -14.40 -6.39 -13.56
C ARG A 35 -14.12 -5.33 -12.50
N ARG A 36 -13.11 -4.50 -12.74
CA ARG A 36 -12.79 -3.34 -11.90
C ARG A 36 -13.68 -2.11 -12.21
N GLY A 37 -14.64 -2.22 -13.12
CA GLY A 37 -15.58 -1.14 -13.47
C GLY A 37 -15.06 -0.12 -14.48
N PHE A 38 -13.93 -0.39 -15.15
CA PHE A 38 -13.40 0.53 -16.16
C PHE A 38 -14.21 0.46 -17.45
N GLY A 39 -14.60 1.64 -17.99
CA GLY A 39 -15.02 1.81 -19.37
C GLY A 39 -13.82 2.00 -20.30
N GLU A 40 -14.04 2.10 -21.63
CA GLU A 40 -12.95 2.25 -22.61
C GLU A 40 -12.07 3.46 -22.33
N LYS A 41 -12.67 4.64 -22.17
CA LYS A 41 -11.94 5.88 -21.87
C LYS A 41 -11.10 5.77 -20.59
N ALA A 42 -11.67 5.26 -19.51
CA ALA A 42 -10.94 5.09 -18.24
C ALA A 42 -9.81 4.06 -18.34
N ALA A 43 -9.98 3.01 -19.16
CA ALA A 43 -8.94 2.03 -19.43
C ALA A 43 -7.78 2.62 -20.27
N GLU A 44 -8.06 3.52 -21.20
CA GLU A 44 -7.03 4.27 -21.92
C GLU A 44 -6.30 5.25 -21.01
N GLU A 45 -7.04 5.99 -20.18
CA GLU A 45 -6.48 6.96 -19.22
C GLU A 45 -5.59 6.32 -18.15
N ILE A 46 -5.84 5.08 -17.74
CA ILE A 46 -4.96 4.38 -16.80
C ILE A 46 -3.61 4.04 -17.43
N MET A 47 -3.56 3.76 -18.73
CA MET A 47 -2.31 3.49 -19.47
C MET A 47 -1.61 4.78 -19.90
N THR A 48 -2.38 5.78 -20.29
CA THR A 48 -1.89 7.08 -20.77
C THR A 48 -2.66 8.20 -20.09
N PRO A 49 -2.29 8.56 -18.85
CA PRO A 49 -3.00 9.61 -18.12
C PRO A 49 -2.99 10.93 -18.88
N PRO A 50 -4.14 11.64 -18.94
CA PRO A 50 -4.22 12.93 -19.61
C PRO A 50 -3.32 13.98 -18.95
N PRO A 51 -3.01 15.09 -19.63
CA PRO A 51 -2.37 16.25 -19.01
C PRO A 51 -3.16 16.72 -17.80
N LEU A 52 -2.44 17.09 -16.74
CA LEU A 52 -3.10 17.60 -15.54
C LEU A 52 -3.59 19.04 -15.75
N PRO A 53 -4.76 19.40 -15.21
CA PRO A 53 -5.23 20.78 -15.20
C PRO A 53 -4.32 21.66 -14.31
N ASP A 54 -4.39 22.97 -14.49
CA ASP A 54 -3.66 23.93 -13.65
C ASP A 54 -4.08 23.77 -12.17
N PRO A 55 -3.14 23.51 -11.25
CA PRO A 55 -3.47 23.33 -9.84
C PRO A 55 -4.08 24.60 -9.18
N SER A 56 -3.86 25.78 -9.74
CA SER A 56 -4.46 27.04 -9.23
C SER A 56 -5.99 27.04 -9.28
N HIS A 57 -6.59 26.24 -10.17
CA HIS A 57 -8.04 26.09 -10.26
C HIS A 57 -8.60 25.06 -9.26
N HIS A 58 -7.70 24.31 -8.59
CA HIS A 58 -8.09 23.23 -7.68
C HIS A 58 -7.80 23.56 -6.20
N PHE A 59 -6.75 24.33 -5.92
CA PHE A 59 -6.38 24.73 -4.56
C PHE A 59 -6.71 26.21 -4.30
N PRO A 60 -7.72 26.49 -3.49
CA PRO A 60 -8.20 27.88 -3.28
C PRO A 60 -7.10 28.85 -2.78
N ASP A 61 -6.22 28.38 -1.89
CA ASP A 61 -5.21 29.19 -1.25
C ASP A 61 -3.84 29.15 -1.99
N LEU A 62 -3.70 28.42 -3.11
CA LEU A 62 -2.42 28.27 -3.81
C LEU A 62 -1.82 29.61 -4.25
N ALA A 63 -2.65 30.50 -4.79
CA ALA A 63 -2.19 31.82 -5.24
C ALA A 63 -1.59 32.66 -4.09
N ALA A 64 -2.22 32.62 -2.90
CA ALA A 64 -1.72 33.31 -1.71
C ALA A 64 -0.41 32.68 -1.19
N ALA A 65 -0.34 31.34 -1.15
CA ALA A 65 0.87 30.61 -0.77
C ALA A 65 2.04 30.93 -1.70
N VAL A 66 1.83 30.85 -3.02
CA VAL A 66 2.85 31.16 -4.03
C VAL A 66 3.32 32.62 -3.93
N ALA A 67 2.40 33.57 -3.79
CA ALA A 67 2.76 34.98 -3.66
C ALA A 67 3.66 35.23 -2.44
N ARG A 68 3.32 34.61 -1.27
CA ARG A 68 4.10 34.76 -0.04
C ARG A 68 5.49 34.12 -0.14
N VAL A 69 5.59 32.95 -0.75
CA VAL A 69 6.89 32.27 -0.96
C VAL A 69 7.75 33.03 -1.97
N CYS A 70 7.17 33.50 -3.10
CA CYS A 70 7.90 34.34 -4.07
C CYS A 70 8.45 35.60 -3.41
N GLN A 71 7.67 36.25 -2.53
CA GLN A 71 8.15 37.42 -1.78
C GLN A 71 9.36 37.06 -0.91
N ALA A 72 9.36 35.89 -0.26
CA ALA A 72 10.52 35.44 0.52
C ALA A 72 11.75 35.18 -0.37
N CYS A 73 11.56 34.55 -1.53
CA CYS A 73 12.62 34.31 -2.51
C CYS A 73 13.24 35.64 -3.03
N GLU A 74 12.39 36.61 -3.39
CA GLU A 74 12.82 37.90 -3.93
C GLU A 74 13.58 38.77 -2.90
N ARG A 75 13.24 38.61 -1.61
CA ARG A 75 13.88 39.36 -0.51
C ARG A 75 15.08 38.64 0.08
N GLY A 76 15.25 37.34 -0.19
CA GLY A 76 16.21 36.49 0.50
C GLY A 76 15.84 36.27 1.98
N ASP A 77 14.53 36.20 2.28
CA ASP A 77 14.07 36.00 3.64
C ASP A 77 14.39 34.57 4.13
N ALA A 78 14.71 34.46 5.42
CA ALA A 78 14.82 33.15 6.06
C ALA A 78 13.41 32.58 6.33
N LEU A 79 13.22 31.32 5.98
CA LEU A 79 12.01 30.56 6.24
C LEU A 79 12.34 29.15 6.74
N ALA A 80 11.42 28.54 7.50
CA ALA A 80 11.58 27.17 7.93
C ALA A 80 10.56 26.25 7.24
N VAL A 81 11.03 25.09 6.79
CA VAL A 81 10.21 23.99 6.30
C VAL A 81 10.04 22.98 7.44
N CYS A 82 8.86 22.98 8.04
CA CYS A 82 8.52 22.20 9.23
C CYS A 82 7.91 20.86 8.80
N GLY A 83 8.72 19.80 8.73
CA GLY A 83 8.31 18.45 8.39
C GLY A 83 7.99 17.59 9.62
N ASP A 84 7.74 16.30 9.35
CA ASP A 84 7.70 15.27 10.37
C ASP A 84 8.80 14.21 10.13
N TYR A 85 8.80 13.13 10.93
CA TYR A 85 9.89 12.15 11.00
C TYR A 85 9.67 10.91 10.13
N ASP A 86 8.65 10.85 9.28
CA ASP A 86 8.49 9.74 8.32
C ASP A 86 8.99 10.09 6.91
N ALA A 87 8.90 9.14 6.00
CA ALA A 87 9.46 9.34 4.65
C ALA A 87 8.71 10.42 3.85
N ASP A 88 7.40 10.62 4.07
CA ASP A 88 6.66 11.67 3.39
C ASP A 88 7.10 13.05 3.91
N GLY A 89 7.10 13.26 5.22
CA GLY A 89 7.54 14.51 5.82
C GLY A 89 9.01 14.85 5.51
N MET A 90 9.92 13.86 5.62
CA MET A 90 11.34 14.07 5.33
C MET A 90 11.61 14.36 3.85
N THR A 91 10.95 13.66 2.92
CA THR A 91 11.12 13.92 1.47
C THR A 91 10.48 15.24 1.05
N SER A 92 9.34 15.60 1.65
CA SER A 92 8.67 16.89 1.46
C SER A 92 9.55 18.04 1.89
N THR A 93 10.17 17.91 3.07
CA THR A 93 11.12 18.90 3.61
C THR A 93 12.33 19.08 2.67
N ALA A 94 12.98 17.97 2.29
CA ALA A 94 14.11 18.00 1.38
C ALA A 94 13.74 18.59 0.00
N LEU A 95 12.53 18.28 -0.50
CA LEU A 95 12.01 18.81 -1.76
C LEU A 95 11.91 20.33 -1.72
N LEU A 96 11.25 20.89 -0.70
CA LEU A 96 11.08 22.35 -0.61
C LEU A 96 12.41 23.05 -0.34
N VAL A 97 13.25 22.55 0.55
CA VAL A 97 14.59 23.12 0.79
C VAL A 97 15.40 23.17 -0.51
N ARG A 98 15.46 22.08 -1.26
CA ARG A 98 16.19 22.03 -2.56
C ARG A 98 15.57 22.93 -3.63
N ALA A 99 14.26 23.08 -3.64
CA ALA A 99 13.57 23.92 -4.62
C ALA A 99 13.71 25.41 -4.31
N LEU A 100 13.64 25.81 -3.05
CA LEU A 100 13.57 27.20 -2.65
C LEU A 100 14.93 27.89 -2.51
N LEU A 101 15.99 27.16 -2.15
CA LEU A 101 17.36 27.71 -2.06
C LEU A 101 17.84 28.31 -3.39
N PRO A 102 17.77 27.62 -4.54
CA PRO A 102 18.18 28.23 -5.82
C PRO A 102 17.22 29.32 -6.30
N LEU A 103 16.01 29.42 -5.76
CA LEU A 103 15.05 30.49 -6.02
C LEU A 103 15.30 31.75 -5.16
N GLY A 104 16.27 31.70 -4.24
CA GLY A 104 16.71 32.85 -3.46
C GLY A 104 16.23 32.89 -2.01
N ALA A 105 15.35 32.02 -1.57
CA ALA A 105 14.95 31.95 -0.16
C ALA A 105 16.00 31.21 0.68
N LEU A 106 16.22 31.63 1.92
CA LEU A 106 17.05 30.92 2.88
C LEU A 106 16.19 29.90 3.64
N ALA A 107 15.95 28.76 2.96
CA ALA A 107 15.10 27.70 3.49
C ALA A 107 15.90 26.73 4.39
N GLU A 108 15.49 26.58 5.66
CA GLU A 108 16.08 25.62 6.58
C GLU A 108 15.07 24.55 7.01
N PRO A 109 15.49 23.29 7.22
CA PRO A 109 14.62 22.23 7.69
C PRO A 109 14.39 22.35 9.21
N ALA A 110 13.17 22.03 9.63
CA ALA A 110 12.80 21.91 11.04
C ALA A 110 11.92 20.66 11.23
N ILE A 111 12.51 19.58 11.75
CA ILE A 111 11.81 18.32 11.98
C ILE A 111 11.88 17.98 13.47
N PRO A 112 10.74 17.64 14.13
CA PRO A 112 10.75 17.26 15.53
C PRO A 112 11.35 15.86 15.73
N SER A 113 11.98 15.66 16.88
CA SER A 113 12.36 14.32 17.33
C SER A 113 11.12 13.54 17.77
N ARG A 114 10.94 12.35 17.21
CA ARG A 114 9.84 11.45 17.59
C ARG A 114 9.83 11.09 19.08
N MET A 115 11.02 11.02 19.67
CA MET A 115 11.19 10.59 21.06
C MET A 115 10.95 11.73 22.06
N ASP A 116 11.35 12.96 21.70
CA ASP A 116 11.43 14.07 22.65
C ASP A 116 10.34 15.14 22.41
N GLU A 117 10.04 15.46 21.13
CA GLU A 117 9.21 16.61 20.76
C GLU A 117 7.79 16.22 20.25
N GLY A 118 7.58 14.94 19.96
CA GLY A 118 6.28 14.43 19.47
C GLY A 118 6.14 14.52 17.95
N TYR A 119 4.93 14.83 17.47
CA TYR A 119 4.60 14.83 16.04
C TYR A 119 4.38 16.25 15.51
N GLY A 120 5.04 16.59 14.41
CA GLY A 120 4.77 17.79 13.62
C GLY A 120 5.06 19.11 14.34
N LEU A 121 4.43 20.18 13.84
CA LEU A 121 4.59 21.52 14.37
C LEU A 121 4.09 21.64 15.82
N ASN A 122 4.92 22.16 16.71
CA ASN A 122 4.60 22.36 18.12
C ASN A 122 5.01 23.76 18.60
N VAL A 123 4.51 24.18 19.77
CA VAL A 123 4.73 25.54 20.33
C VAL A 123 6.22 25.82 20.55
N ALA A 124 6.97 24.85 21.08
CA ALA A 124 8.41 25.02 21.35
C ALA A 124 9.21 25.25 20.06
N MET A 125 8.86 24.52 18.98
CA MET A 125 9.46 24.72 17.65
C MET A 125 9.16 26.12 17.11
N VAL A 126 7.91 26.58 17.21
CA VAL A 126 7.51 27.93 16.78
C VAL A 126 8.31 29.02 17.52
N GLU A 127 8.42 28.92 18.85
CA GLU A 127 9.17 29.87 19.66
C GLU A 127 10.67 29.86 19.32
N ARG A 128 11.26 28.70 19.15
CA ARG A 128 12.66 28.56 18.75
C ARG A 128 12.93 29.21 17.40
N LEU A 129 12.11 28.92 16.38
CA LEU A 129 12.25 29.48 15.03
C LEU A 129 12.01 30.99 15.01
N HIS A 130 11.03 31.49 15.79
CA HIS A 130 10.82 32.92 15.93
C HIS A 130 12.04 33.63 16.54
N ALA A 131 12.65 33.05 17.60
CA ALA A 131 13.86 33.58 18.22
C ALA A 131 15.08 33.59 17.27
N GLN A 132 15.12 32.71 16.29
CA GLN A 132 16.12 32.69 15.20
C GLN A 132 15.85 33.73 14.11
N GLY A 133 14.77 34.50 14.20
CA GLY A 133 14.44 35.54 13.23
C GLY A 133 13.54 35.09 12.10
N ILE A 134 13.11 33.83 12.06
CA ILE A 134 12.21 33.31 11.04
C ILE A 134 10.81 33.91 11.18
N ARG A 135 10.20 34.25 10.05
CA ARG A 135 8.86 34.86 10.01
C ARG A 135 7.91 34.14 9.05
N LEU A 136 8.39 33.16 8.28
CA LEU A 136 7.58 32.31 7.43
C LEU A 136 7.87 30.85 7.74
N LEU A 137 6.80 30.10 8.12
CA LEU A 137 6.83 28.66 8.28
C LEU A 137 6.06 28.01 7.12
N ILE A 138 6.60 26.92 6.58
CA ILE A 138 5.88 26.06 5.65
C ILE A 138 5.84 24.68 6.28
N THR A 139 4.66 24.24 6.74
CA THR A 139 4.52 22.87 7.23
C THR A 139 4.34 21.93 6.06
N VAL A 140 4.91 20.76 6.15
CA VAL A 140 4.78 19.70 5.14
C VAL A 140 4.43 18.39 5.82
N ASP A 141 3.34 17.73 5.36
CA ASP A 141 2.82 16.48 5.91
C ASP A 141 2.38 16.58 7.39
N ASN A 142 2.13 17.76 7.86
CA ASN A 142 1.62 18.03 9.21
C ASN A 142 1.10 19.47 9.31
N GLY A 143 0.50 19.79 10.45
CA GLY A 143 0.17 21.17 10.82
C GLY A 143 -1.31 21.51 10.78
N VAL A 144 -2.15 20.82 9.99
CA VAL A 144 -3.58 21.18 9.86
C VAL A 144 -4.34 21.11 11.19
N ALA A 145 -3.91 20.26 12.12
CA ALA A 145 -4.49 20.08 13.45
C ALA A 145 -3.62 20.67 14.58
N ALA A 146 -2.51 21.35 14.28
CA ALA A 146 -1.59 21.92 15.27
C ALA A 146 -2.09 23.26 15.84
N THR A 147 -3.29 23.26 16.42
CA THR A 147 -4.01 24.47 16.81
C THR A 147 -3.19 25.41 17.71
N GLU A 148 -2.65 24.90 18.83
CA GLU A 148 -1.86 25.69 19.77
C GLU A 148 -0.62 26.31 19.12
N ALA A 149 0.08 25.54 18.27
CA ALA A 149 1.27 26.04 17.58
C ALA A 149 0.94 27.11 16.54
N LEU A 150 -0.17 26.95 15.81
CA LEU A 150 -0.64 27.92 14.83
C LEU A 150 -1.13 29.21 15.46
N GLU A 151 -1.87 29.12 16.57
CA GLU A 151 -2.27 30.29 17.38
C GLU A 151 -1.03 31.00 17.95
N ARG A 152 -0.03 30.24 18.41
CA ARG A 152 1.22 30.82 18.89
C ARG A 152 1.98 31.54 17.76
N ALA A 153 2.10 30.93 16.58
CA ALA A 153 2.72 31.57 15.43
C ALA A 153 2.01 32.86 15.03
N GLN A 154 0.67 32.87 15.02
CA GLN A 154 -0.12 34.06 14.77
C GLN A 154 0.15 35.16 15.82
N SER A 155 0.21 34.82 17.11
CA SER A 155 0.52 35.78 18.18
C SER A 155 1.91 36.42 18.07
N LEU A 156 2.84 35.71 17.40
CA LEU A 156 4.20 36.15 17.10
C LEU A 156 4.33 36.86 15.74
N ALA A 157 3.21 37.11 15.04
CA ALA A 157 3.16 37.68 13.70
C ALA A 157 4.01 36.93 12.69
N MET A 158 4.01 35.58 12.77
CA MET A 158 4.59 34.69 11.79
C MET A 158 3.55 34.26 10.77
N ASP A 159 3.92 34.21 9.49
CA ASP A 159 3.10 33.62 8.45
C ASP A 159 3.29 32.10 8.45
N VAL A 160 2.19 31.35 8.30
CA VAL A 160 2.24 29.89 8.21
C VAL A 160 1.47 29.41 6.97
N ILE A 161 2.18 28.73 6.07
CA ILE A 161 1.59 27.99 4.96
C ILE A 161 1.55 26.53 5.37
N VAL A 162 0.35 25.94 5.38
CA VAL A 162 0.14 24.53 5.73
C VAL A 162 -0.02 23.71 4.46
N THR A 163 0.81 22.69 4.26
CA THR A 163 0.65 21.65 3.22
C THR A 163 0.48 20.31 3.92
N ASP A 164 -0.74 19.82 3.99
CA ASP A 164 -1.10 18.65 4.82
C ASP A 164 -2.25 17.87 4.17
N HIS A 165 -2.31 16.57 4.44
CA HIS A 165 -3.37 15.68 3.95
C HIS A 165 -4.13 14.97 5.09
N HIS A 166 -3.76 15.20 6.33
CA HIS A 166 -4.43 14.65 7.51
C HIS A 166 -5.81 15.25 7.73
N THR A 167 -6.58 14.70 8.66
CA THR A 167 -7.95 15.13 8.92
C THR A 167 -8.01 16.60 9.37
N ILE A 168 -8.76 17.42 8.65
CA ILE A 168 -9.00 18.82 9.02
C ILE A 168 -9.91 18.86 10.25
N PRO A 169 -9.53 19.55 11.34
CA PRO A 169 -10.38 19.68 12.52
C PRO A 169 -11.65 20.49 12.23
N ALA A 170 -12.71 20.26 13.02
CA ALA A 170 -13.99 20.95 12.86
C ALA A 170 -13.87 22.48 12.94
N ILE A 171 -12.95 22.97 13.78
CA ILE A 171 -12.59 24.38 13.85
C ILE A 171 -11.20 24.53 13.24
N ARG A 172 -11.14 25.19 12.08
CA ARG A 172 -9.87 25.41 11.37
C ARG A 172 -9.00 26.40 12.14
N PRO A 173 -7.73 26.04 12.49
CA PRO A 173 -6.82 26.97 13.15
C PRO A 173 -6.39 28.12 12.23
N PRO A 174 -5.82 29.21 12.78
CA PRO A 174 -5.34 30.33 11.99
C PRO A 174 -4.11 29.93 11.16
N MET A 175 -4.11 30.27 9.87
CA MET A 175 -2.99 30.06 8.95
C MET A 175 -3.07 31.03 7.76
N THR A 176 -1.95 31.33 7.13
CA THR A 176 -1.89 32.23 5.97
C THR A 176 -2.48 31.57 4.73
N ALA A 177 -2.20 30.29 4.51
CA ALA A 177 -2.73 29.50 3.40
C ALA A 177 -2.77 28.02 3.75
N LEU A 178 -3.73 27.27 3.16
CA LEU A 178 -3.86 25.82 3.29
C LEU A 178 -3.87 25.17 1.91
N LEU A 179 -2.87 24.32 1.62
CA LEU A 179 -2.90 23.37 0.52
C LEU A 179 -3.27 22.00 1.09
N HIS A 180 -4.47 21.52 0.74
CA HIS A 180 -4.97 20.27 1.30
C HIS A 180 -5.87 19.56 0.29
N PRO A 181 -5.77 18.22 0.10
CA PRO A 181 -6.58 17.49 -0.88
C PRO A 181 -8.09 17.65 -0.66
N ALA A 182 -8.54 17.70 0.59
CA ALA A 182 -9.96 17.86 0.92
C ALA A 182 -10.55 19.23 0.52
N THR A 183 -9.72 20.24 0.28
CA THR A 183 -10.18 21.58 -0.20
C THR A 183 -10.34 21.61 -1.72
N THR A 184 -9.89 20.58 -2.44
CA THR A 184 -10.04 20.48 -3.89
C THR A 184 -11.44 19.98 -4.27
N PRO A 185 -11.93 20.23 -5.50
CA PRO A 185 -13.16 19.64 -6.01
C PRO A 185 -13.16 18.10 -5.87
N THR A 186 -14.34 17.50 -5.75
CA THR A 186 -14.49 16.06 -5.52
C THR A 186 -13.96 15.19 -6.65
N ASP A 187 -13.95 15.70 -7.87
CA ASP A 187 -13.44 15.07 -9.10
C ASP A 187 -12.01 15.51 -9.45
N SER A 188 -11.36 16.28 -8.57
CA SER A 188 -10.01 16.78 -8.79
C SER A 188 -8.98 15.65 -8.87
N PRO A 189 -8.07 15.65 -9.89
CA PRO A 189 -6.99 14.69 -9.96
C PRO A 189 -5.96 14.84 -8.82
N TYR A 190 -5.99 15.94 -8.08
CA TYR A 190 -5.11 16.24 -6.95
C TYR A 190 -5.63 15.73 -5.61
N ARG A 191 -6.82 15.14 -5.56
CA ARG A 191 -7.49 14.76 -4.31
C ARG A 191 -6.78 13.63 -3.55
N GLY A 192 -5.92 12.87 -4.21
CA GLY A 192 -5.14 11.78 -3.59
C GLY A 192 -3.71 12.14 -3.23
N LEU A 193 -3.33 13.43 -3.22
CA LEU A 193 -1.96 13.83 -2.90
C LEU A 193 -1.64 13.61 -1.41
N ALA A 194 -0.43 13.08 -1.14
CA ALA A 194 0.23 13.07 0.16
C ALA A 194 0.96 14.42 0.40
N GLY A 195 1.59 14.57 1.55
CA GLY A 195 2.33 15.79 1.91
C GLY A 195 3.35 16.18 0.85
N VAL A 196 4.14 15.22 0.35
CA VAL A 196 5.14 15.47 -0.72
C VAL A 196 4.51 15.91 -2.03
N GLY A 197 3.29 15.45 -2.34
CA GLY A 197 2.58 15.89 -3.52
C GLY A 197 2.14 17.35 -3.44
N LEU A 198 1.73 17.79 -2.27
CA LEU A 198 1.36 19.20 -2.01
C LEU A 198 2.61 20.11 -2.01
N ALA A 199 3.70 19.64 -1.40
CA ALA A 199 5.00 20.32 -1.47
C ALA A 199 5.48 20.44 -2.93
N TYR A 200 5.26 19.42 -3.75
CA TYR A 200 5.60 19.44 -5.17
C TYR A 200 4.74 20.45 -5.95
N VAL A 201 3.42 20.52 -5.69
CA VAL A 201 2.53 21.54 -6.26
C VAL A 201 3.02 22.95 -5.92
N LEU A 202 3.34 23.21 -4.66
CA LEU A 202 3.84 24.51 -4.22
C LEU A 202 5.17 24.87 -4.91
N ALA A 203 6.13 23.94 -4.91
CA ALA A 203 7.45 24.14 -5.54
C ALA A 203 7.34 24.42 -7.04
N MET A 204 6.52 23.66 -7.78
CA MET A 204 6.27 23.88 -9.21
C MET A 204 5.69 25.26 -9.47
N SER A 205 4.64 25.64 -8.74
CA SER A 205 3.94 26.91 -8.93
C SER A 205 4.83 28.11 -8.61
N VAL A 206 5.70 28.02 -7.59
CA VAL A 206 6.70 29.05 -7.27
C VAL A 206 7.77 29.15 -8.36
N ALA A 207 8.31 28.01 -8.81
CA ALA A 207 9.33 27.97 -9.86
C ALA A 207 8.79 28.50 -11.20
N GLU A 208 7.54 28.19 -11.53
CA GLU A 208 6.84 28.73 -12.71
C GLU A 208 6.66 30.25 -12.61
N ARG A 209 6.17 30.74 -11.47
CA ARG A 209 5.96 32.18 -11.21
C ARG A 209 7.26 32.98 -11.32
N LEU A 210 8.38 32.41 -10.83
CA LEU A 210 9.72 33.02 -10.92
C LEU A 210 10.45 32.69 -12.22
N GLN A 211 9.84 31.97 -13.14
CA GLN A 211 10.41 31.56 -14.44
C GLN A 211 11.74 30.77 -14.32
N GLN A 212 11.87 29.95 -13.27
CA GLN A 212 13.06 29.15 -12.97
C GLN A 212 12.77 27.63 -12.88
N PRO A 213 12.33 26.96 -13.95
CA PRO A 213 11.91 25.55 -13.88
C PRO A 213 13.05 24.58 -13.51
N LYS A 214 14.32 24.99 -13.65
CA LYS A 214 15.46 24.16 -13.25
C LYS A 214 15.58 23.99 -11.73
N ALA A 215 15.01 24.90 -10.93
CA ALA A 215 15.04 24.82 -9.47
C ALA A 215 14.34 23.57 -8.92
N ILE A 216 13.39 23.01 -9.68
CA ILE A 216 12.61 21.82 -9.28
C ILE A 216 13.05 20.53 -9.97
N GLN A 217 14.25 20.48 -10.53
CA GLN A 217 14.73 19.31 -11.29
C GLN A 217 14.70 18.01 -10.49
N VAL A 218 14.99 18.06 -9.18
CA VAL A 218 15.00 16.90 -8.26
C VAL A 218 13.64 16.71 -7.55
N ALA A 219 12.77 17.71 -7.59
CA ALA A 219 11.52 17.69 -6.83
C ALA A 219 10.63 16.49 -7.19
N ARG A 220 10.53 16.12 -8.48
CA ARG A 220 9.76 14.95 -8.91
C ARG A 220 10.34 13.63 -8.42
N ASP A 221 11.66 13.51 -8.30
CA ASP A 221 12.30 12.31 -7.80
C ASP A 221 11.95 12.09 -6.32
N LEU A 222 12.00 13.15 -5.51
CA LEU A 222 11.60 13.13 -4.10
C LEU A 222 10.10 12.90 -3.94
N PHE A 223 9.28 13.51 -4.80
CA PHE A 223 7.84 13.22 -4.88
C PHE A 223 7.56 11.73 -5.08
N CYS A 224 8.28 11.05 -5.97
CA CYS A 224 8.09 9.60 -6.19
C CYS A 224 8.36 8.80 -4.91
N ILE A 225 9.40 9.15 -4.15
CA ILE A 225 9.75 8.46 -2.92
C ILE A 225 8.67 8.65 -1.84
N GLY A 226 8.30 9.90 -1.53
CA GLY A 226 7.32 10.20 -0.47
C GLY A 226 5.94 9.64 -0.80
N THR A 227 5.45 9.85 -2.04
CA THR A 227 4.13 9.35 -2.48
C THR A 227 3.97 7.84 -2.31
N VAL A 228 5.00 7.07 -2.69
CA VAL A 228 4.95 5.60 -2.54
C VAL A 228 5.14 5.19 -1.08
N ALA A 229 6.00 5.88 -0.35
CA ALA A 229 6.27 5.58 1.06
C ALA A 229 5.06 5.84 1.97
N ASP A 230 4.28 6.89 1.69
CA ASP A 230 3.03 7.21 2.38
C ASP A 230 1.87 6.29 1.97
N MET A 231 2.06 5.46 0.95
CA MET A 231 0.99 4.63 0.38
C MET A 231 -0.18 5.45 -0.19
N ALA A 232 0.09 6.65 -0.71
CA ALA A 232 -0.92 7.49 -1.35
C ALA A 232 -1.56 6.78 -2.55
N PRO A 233 -2.84 7.08 -2.90
CA PRO A 233 -3.50 6.47 -4.05
C PRO A 233 -2.74 6.74 -5.35
N LEU A 234 -2.36 5.68 -6.08
CA LEU A 234 -1.62 5.79 -7.35
C LEU A 234 -2.56 6.08 -8.54
N THR A 235 -3.37 7.12 -8.39
CA THR A 235 -4.37 7.61 -9.35
C THR A 235 -4.17 9.11 -9.60
N GLY A 236 -4.87 9.68 -10.57
CA GLY A 236 -4.84 11.13 -10.84
C GLY A 236 -3.42 11.68 -11.02
N ALA A 237 -3.12 12.77 -10.31
CA ALA A 237 -1.81 13.43 -10.37
C ALA A 237 -0.67 12.53 -9.89
N ASN A 238 -0.89 11.75 -8.82
CA ASN A 238 0.11 10.80 -8.33
C ASN A 238 0.53 9.83 -9.43
N ARG A 239 -0.44 9.23 -10.13
CA ARG A 239 -0.13 8.30 -11.22
C ARG A 239 0.64 8.99 -12.35
N ARG A 240 0.18 10.15 -12.79
CA ARG A 240 0.81 10.89 -13.89
C ARG A 240 2.28 11.19 -13.59
N TRP A 241 2.55 11.79 -12.45
CA TRP A 241 3.91 12.17 -12.08
C TRP A 241 4.82 10.98 -11.74
N LEU A 242 4.24 9.90 -11.15
CA LEU A 242 4.99 8.66 -10.92
C LEU A 242 5.42 7.99 -12.22
N LEU A 243 4.54 7.88 -13.23
CA LEU A 243 4.89 7.31 -14.53
C LEU A 243 6.06 8.05 -15.18
N GLU A 244 6.10 9.37 -15.06
CA GLU A 244 7.20 10.18 -15.55
C GLU A 244 8.48 10.01 -14.72
N GLY A 245 8.36 10.04 -13.39
CA GLY A 245 9.49 10.00 -12.47
C GLY A 245 10.17 8.64 -12.39
N LEU A 246 9.43 7.54 -12.31
CA LEU A 246 9.99 6.19 -12.22
C LEU A 246 10.90 5.83 -13.38
N THR A 247 10.64 6.37 -14.58
CA THR A 247 11.47 6.14 -15.77
C THR A 247 12.85 6.80 -15.69
N THR A 248 13.01 7.86 -14.88
CA THR A 248 14.23 8.67 -14.78
C THR A 248 14.92 8.57 -13.42
N LEU A 249 14.25 8.04 -12.39
CA LEU A 249 14.73 8.02 -11.01
C LEU A 249 16.10 7.33 -10.84
N HIS A 250 16.41 6.31 -11.65
CA HIS A 250 17.73 5.66 -11.67
C HIS A 250 18.88 6.58 -12.11
N ARG A 251 18.56 7.72 -12.71
CA ARG A 251 19.50 8.78 -13.15
C ARG A 251 19.23 10.10 -12.44
N SER A 252 18.71 10.03 -11.22
CA SER A 252 18.40 11.22 -10.41
C SER A 252 19.61 12.13 -10.27
N HIS A 253 19.35 13.43 -10.17
CA HIS A 253 20.37 14.43 -9.79
C HIS A 253 20.47 14.60 -8.26
N CYS A 254 19.87 13.71 -7.50
CA CYS A 254 20.00 13.63 -6.04
C CYS A 254 21.03 12.55 -5.68
N GLU A 255 22.23 12.96 -5.28
CA GLU A 255 23.31 12.01 -4.91
C GLU A 255 22.88 11.11 -3.74
N GLY A 256 22.06 11.61 -2.82
CA GLY A 256 21.51 10.83 -1.73
C GLY A 256 20.61 9.67 -2.20
N LEU A 257 19.72 9.92 -3.19
CA LEU A 257 18.88 8.87 -3.77
C LEU A 257 19.71 7.83 -4.53
N LEU A 258 20.71 8.28 -5.32
CA LEU A 258 21.60 7.36 -6.01
C LEU A 258 22.44 6.51 -5.04
N ALA A 259 22.85 7.07 -3.92
CA ALA A 259 23.57 6.33 -2.88
C ALA A 259 22.68 5.26 -2.24
N LEU A 260 21.41 5.58 -1.90
CA LEU A 260 20.45 4.62 -1.38
C LEU A 260 20.15 3.48 -2.37
N GLN A 261 19.98 3.80 -3.67
CA GLN A 261 19.76 2.81 -4.74
C GLN A 261 20.93 1.83 -4.83
N ARG A 262 22.18 2.32 -4.81
CA ARG A 262 23.38 1.46 -4.82
C ARG A 262 23.45 0.53 -3.62
N LEU A 263 23.15 1.03 -2.41
CA LEU A 263 23.13 0.20 -1.19
C LEU A 263 21.98 -0.80 -1.17
N ALA A 264 20.88 -0.47 -1.84
CA ALA A 264 19.74 -1.36 -2.02
C ALA A 264 20.00 -2.45 -3.08
N GLY A 265 21.08 -2.35 -3.86
CA GLY A 265 21.38 -3.27 -4.96
C GLY A 265 20.48 -3.06 -6.18
N ILE A 266 19.84 -1.90 -6.30
CA ILE A 266 19.03 -1.53 -7.45
C ILE A 266 19.97 -1.19 -8.61
N GLY A 267 19.78 -1.85 -9.75
CA GLY A 267 20.59 -1.66 -10.96
C GLY A 267 20.29 -0.35 -11.70
N ASP A 268 21.00 -0.11 -12.80
CA ASP A 268 20.88 1.09 -13.65
C ASP A 268 19.66 1.00 -14.62
N SER A 269 18.52 0.53 -14.14
CA SER A 269 17.27 0.42 -14.91
C SER A 269 16.15 1.24 -14.26
N PRO A 270 15.09 1.61 -15.01
CA PRO A 270 13.91 2.27 -14.43
C PRO A 270 13.38 1.53 -13.21
N LEU A 271 13.03 2.28 -12.16
CA LEU A 271 12.51 1.73 -10.91
C LEU A 271 11.02 1.44 -11.03
N SER A 272 10.57 0.49 -10.25
CA SER A 272 9.15 0.25 -9.96
C SER A 272 8.72 0.94 -8.66
N ALA A 273 7.42 1.06 -8.44
CA ALA A 273 6.90 1.49 -7.14
C ALA A 273 7.28 0.50 -6.01
N GLU A 274 7.41 -0.79 -6.32
CA GLU A 274 7.86 -1.81 -5.38
C GLU A 274 9.30 -1.59 -4.92
N ASP A 275 10.21 -1.18 -5.82
CA ASP A 275 11.59 -0.85 -5.46
C ASP A 275 11.62 0.30 -4.44
N ILE A 276 10.78 1.31 -4.64
CA ILE A 276 10.64 2.40 -3.66
C ILE A 276 10.06 1.85 -2.35
N GLY A 277 8.90 1.18 -2.40
CA GLY A 277 8.16 0.76 -1.20
C GLY A 277 8.90 -0.26 -0.34
N PHE A 278 9.65 -1.19 -0.95
CA PHE A 278 10.32 -2.28 -0.23
C PHE A 278 11.82 -2.09 -0.05
N GLN A 279 12.46 -1.24 -0.86
CA GLN A 279 13.91 -1.07 -0.84
C GLN A 279 14.33 0.32 -0.32
N LEU A 280 13.79 1.42 -0.85
CA LEU A 280 14.23 2.77 -0.53
C LEU A 280 13.49 3.34 0.70
N ALA A 281 12.17 3.35 0.70
CA ALA A 281 11.35 3.91 1.76
C ALA A 281 11.62 3.30 3.15
N PRO A 282 11.86 1.98 3.30
CA PRO A 282 12.20 1.41 4.60
C PRO A 282 13.52 1.92 5.19
N ARG A 283 14.51 2.29 4.34
CA ARG A 283 15.79 2.87 4.78
C ARG A 283 15.61 4.29 5.30
N ILE A 284 14.72 5.05 4.68
CA ILE A 284 14.33 6.40 5.09
C ILE A 284 13.52 6.34 6.39
N ASN A 285 12.44 5.56 6.41
CA ASN A 285 11.56 5.41 7.56
C ASN A 285 12.26 4.86 8.83
N ALA A 286 13.32 4.06 8.67
CA ALA A 286 14.07 3.54 9.79
C ALA A 286 14.78 4.64 10.59
N VAL A 287 15.21 5.71 9.92
CA VAL A 287 15.89 6.84 10.55
C VAL A 287 14.94 7.55 11.52
N GLY A 288 13.72 7.89 11.10
CA GLY A 288 12.73 8.52 11.97
C GLY A 288 12.20 7.62 13.12
N ARG A 289 12.55 6.32 13.11
CA ARG A 289 12.20 5.38 14.18
C ARG A 289 13.30 5.15 15.19
N LEU A 290 14.57 5.19 14.77
CA LEU A 290 15.73 4.78 15.57
C LEU A 290 16.83 5.84 15.66
N GLY A 291 16.72 6.95 14.94
CA GLY A 291 17.72 8.00 14.85
C GLY A 291 17.11 9.38 14.69
N ASP A 292 17.94 10.35 14.31
CA ASP A 292 17.56 11.73 14.06
C ASP A 292 17.07 11.87 12.61
N PRO A 293 15.82 12.28 12.37
CA PRO A 293 15.25 12.43 11.03
C PRO A 293 15.99 13.49 10.17
N VAL A 294 16.68 14.45 10.76
CA VAL A 294 17.49 15.45 10.04
C VAL A 294 18.54 14.78 9.15
N LEU A 295 19.07 13.61 9.55
CA LEU A 295 20.00 12.80 8.75
C LEU A 295 19.47 12.51 7.32
N VAL A 296 18.16 12.28 7.17
CA VAL A 296 17.57 12.01 5.85
C VAL A 296 17.51 13.28 5.02
N VAL A 297 17.15 14.42 5.63
CA VAL A 297 17.13 15.70 4.91
C VAL A 297 18.55 16.09 4.47
N GLU A 298 19.54 15.92 5.35
CA GLU A 298 20.95 16.11 5.00
C GLU A 298 21.35 15.22 3.82
N LEU A 299 21.02 13.93 3.87
CA LEU A 299 21.27 12.98 2.77
C LEU A 299 20.65 13.43 1.45
N LEU A 300 19.37 13.82 1.47
CA LEU A 300 18.62 14.18 0.28
C LEU A 300 18.97 15.56 -0.27
N THR A 301 19.57 16.43 0.52
CA THR A 301 20.05 17.75 0.10
C THR A 301 21.54 17.80 -0.22
N GLU A 302 22.33 16.78 0.17
CA GLU A 302 23.77 16.71 -0.08
C GLU A 302 24.08 16.60 -1.58
N THR A 303 25.11 17.31 -2.02
CA THR A 303 25.57 17.34 -3.42
C THR A 303 26.91 16.61 -3.62
N ASP A 304 27.69 16.43 -2.56
CA ASP A 304 28.93 15.65 -2.60
C ASP A 304 28.62 14.15 -2.54
N ARG A 305 29.04 13.42 -3.57
CA ARG A 305 28.82 11.97 -3.70
C ARG A 305 29.39 11.17 -2.54
N GLY A 306 30.56 11.56 -2.01
CA GLY A 306 31.24 10.84 -0.94
C GLY A 306 30.50 10.99 0.39
N LYS A 307 30.06 12.23 0.70
CA LYS A 307 29.25 12.51 1.89
C LYS A 307 27.87 11.87 1.79
N ALA A 308 27.22 11.97 0.65
CA ALA A 308 25.93 11.32 0.40
C ALA A 308 26.01 9.79 0.62
N MET A 309 27.09 9.14 0.15
CA MET A 309 27.30 7.71 0.40
C MET A 309 27.53 7.40 1.88
N ALA A 310 28.22 8.27 2.64
CA ALA A 310 28.41 8.08 4.07
C ALA A 310 27.10 8.22 4.85
N LEU A 311 26.25 9.21 4.51
CA LEU A 311 24.93 9.40 5.11
C LEU A 311 23.98 8.25 4.76
N ALA A 312 23.99 7.79 3.50
CA ALA A 312 23.18 6.65 3.05
C ALA A 312 23.55 5.34 3.78
N ARG A 313 24.84 5.11 4.09
CA ARG A 313 25.26 3.95 4.91
C ARG A 313 24.67 4.02 6.31
N ARG A 314 24.65 5.19 6.94
CA ARG A 314 24.01 5.36 8.26
C ARG A 314 22.51 5.00 8.20
N CYS A 315 21.80 5.42 7.16
CA CYS A 315 20.40 5.05 6.94
C CYS A 315 20.24 3.52 6.77
N ASP A 316 21.12 2.88 6.00
CA ASP A 316 21.08 1.42 5.78
C ASP A 316 21.41 0.64 7.07
N ASP A 317 22.34 1.12 7.89
CA ASP A 317 22.67 0.52 9.19
C ASP A 317 21.48 0.62 10.17
N LEU A 318 20.82 1.77 10.26
CA LEU A 318 19.60 1.93 11.05
C LEU A 318 18.46 1.03 10.53
N ASN A 319 18.35 0.85 9.22
CA ASN A 319 17.36 -0.06 8.66
C ASN A 319 17.67 -1.55 8.96
N ARG A 320 18.94 -1.94 9.02
CA ARG A 320 19.34 -3.29 9.51
C ARG A 320 18.97 -3.45 10.97
N GLN A 321 19.37 -2.51 11.81
CA GLN A 321 19.03 -2.50 13.23
C GLN A 321 17.51 -2.59 13.46
N ARG A 322 16.72 -1.82 12.71
CA ARG A 322 15.25 -1.90 12.76
C ARG A 322 14.74 -3.30 12.44
N ARG A 323 15.29 -3.96 11.40
CA ARG A 323 14.90 -5.34 11.03
C ARG A 323 15.23 -6.32 12.15
N ASP A 324 16.44 -6.26 12.68
CA ASP A 324 16.89 -7.14 13.75
C ASP A 324 16.03 -6.99 15.00
N LEU A 325 15.70 -5.75 15.39
CA LEU A 325 14.77 -5.46 16.50
C LEU A 325 13.36 -5.99 16.22
N CYS A 326 12.84 -5.80 15.02
CA CYS A 326 11.52 -6.33 14.65
C CYS A 326 11.48 -7.85 14.72
N ASP A 327 12.51 -8.53 14.19
CA ASP A 327 12.57 -9.99 14.14
C ASP A 327 12.73 -10.59 15.56
N ALA A 328 13.51 -9.95 16.44
CA ALA A 328 13.67 -10.35 17.82
C ALA A 328 12.35 -10.19 18.62
N ILE A 329 11.68 -9.03 18.50
CA ILE A 329 10.41 -8.78 19.19
C ILE A 329 9.31 -9.70 18.64
N GLU A 330 9.26 -9.95 17.33
CA GLU A 330 8.29 -10.87 16.73
C GLU A 330 8.47 -12.30 17.26
N ALA A 331 9.72 -12.78 17.33
CA ALA A 331 10.02 -14.12 17.85
C ALA A 331 9.62 -14.26 19.32
N GLU A 332 9.93 -13.26 20.15
CA GLU A 332 9.55 -13.24 21.57
C GLU A 332 8.02 -13.17 21.74
N ALA A 333 7.35 -12.30 21.00
CA ALA A 333 5.89 -12.17 21.05
C ALA A 333 5.17 -13.46 20.63
N VAL A 334 5.66 -14.14 19.60
CA VAL A 334 5.16 -15.45 19.18
C VAL A 334 5.35 -16.50 20.28
N ALA A 335 6.54 -16.54 20.91
CA ALA A 335 6.80 -17.46 22.00
C ALA A 335 5.89 -17.21 23.21
N LEU A 336 5.58 -15.95 23.54
CA LEU A 336 4.62 -15.61 24.59
C LEU A 336 3.21 -16.13 24.27
N VAL A 337 2.74 -15.96 23.04
CA VAL A 337 1.43 -16.47 22.59
C VAL A 337 1.37 -18.00 22.63
N GLU A 338 2.47 -18.68 22.28
CA GLU A 338 2.53 -20.16 22.27
C GLU A 338 2.73 -20.75 23.67
N ALA A 339 3.29 -20.00 24.63
CA ALA A 339 3.55 -20.45 25.99
C ALA A 339 2.29 -20.49 26.87
N ASP A 340 1.24 -19.72 26.54
CA ASP A 340 -0.02 -19.68 27.29
C ASP A 340 -0.85 -20.99 27.23
N GLY A 341 -0.32 -22.05 26.58
CA GLY A 341 -0.63 -23.46 26.79
C GLY A 341 -2.03 -23.96 26.41
N GLU A 342 -3.02 -23.11 26.21
CA GLU A 342 -4.40 -23.50 25.89
C GLU A 342 -4.72 -23.55 24.38
N GLY A 343 -3.76 -23.20 23.53
CA GLY A 343 -3.92 -23.23 22.06
C GLY A 343 -4.92 -22.21 21.50
N GLN A 344 -5.53 -21.40 22.33
CA GLN A 344 -6.48 -20.37 21.93
C GLN A 344 -5.86 -18.99 22.04
N VAL A 345 -5.63 -18.35 20.90
CA VAL A 345 -5.21 -16.94 20.85
C VAL A 345 -6.39 -16.06 21.28
N PRO A 346 -6.21 -15.10 22.22
CA PRO A 346 -7.29 -14.23 22.69
C PRO A 346 -7.92 -13.41 21.56
N PRO A 347 -9.19 -12.99 21.66
CA PRO A 347 -9.87 -12.20 20.64
C PRO A 347 -9.14 -10.90 20.29
N PHE A 348 -8.56 -10.23 21.28
CA PHE A 348 -7.65 -9.10 21.14
C PHE A 348 -6.29 -9.49 21.71
N LEU A 349 -5.24 -9.51 20.87
CA LEU A 349 -3.91 -9.86 21.34
C LEU A 349 -3.20 -8.63 21.95
N LEU A 350 -3.02 -8.62 23.25
CA LEU A 350 -2.30 -7.58 23.96
C LEU A 350 -1.08 -8.18 24.66
N LEU A 351 0.12 -7.73 24.27
CA LEU A 351 1.39 -8.20 24.82
C LEU A 351 2.21 -6.99 25.33
N ALA A 352 2.83 -7.16 26.49
CA ALA A 352 3.60 -6.11 27.15
C ALA A 352 4.99 -6.61 27.57
N GLN A 353 6.02 -5.89 27.16
CA GLN A 353 7.40 -6.09 27.62
C GLN A 353 8.10 -4.75 27.77
N SER A 354 8.67 -4.49 28.95
CA SER A 354 9.28 -3.19 29.25
C SER A 354 10.50 -2.85 28.40
N HIS A 355 11.20 -3.86 27.88
CA HIS A 355 12.44 -3.69 27.10
C HIS A 355 12.21 -3.55 25.60
N TRP A 356 10.98 -3.70 25.12
CA TRP A 356 10.68 -3.52 23.69
C TRP A 356 10.86 -2.07 23.25
N HIS A 357 11.29 -1.87 22.00
CA HIS A 357 11.59 -0.54 21.48
C HIS A 357 10.35 0.11 20.85
N HIS A 358 9.95 1.28 21.35
CA HIS A 358 8.75 2.03 20.89
C HIS A 358 8.71 2.29 19.38
N GLY A 359 9.88 2.55 18.77
CA GLY A 359 9.96 2.85 17.34
C GLY A 359 9.53 1.70 16.42
N VAL A 360 9.55 0.45 16.91
CA VAL A 360 9.31 -0.73 16.07
C VAL A 360 8.12 -1.59 16.47
N ILE A 361 7.57 -1.46 17.70
CA ILE A 361 6.42 -2.27 18.14
C ILE A 361 5.21 -2.16 17.21
N GLY A 362 4.98 -1.00 16.59
CA GLY A 362 3.89 -0.84 15.63
C GLY A 362 4.06 -1.65 14.33
N ILE A 363 5.30 -1.92 13.91
CA ILE A 363 5.59 -2.80 12.76
C ILE A 363 5.32 -4.24 13.15
N VAL A 364 5.78 -4.66 14.34
CA VAL A 364 5.58 -6.02 14.84
C VAL A 364 4.10 -6.29 15.12
N ALA A 365 3.37 -5.32 15.67
CA ALA A 365 1.92 -5.43 15.87
C ALA A 365 1.18 -5.69 14.54
N ALA A 366 1.59 -5.03 13.44
CA ALA A 366 1.03 -5.28 12.12
C ALA A 366 1.33 -6.72 11.63
N ARG A 367 2.56 -7.22 11.81
CA ARG A 367 2.94 -8.59 11.45
C ARG A 367 2.17 -9.64 12.24
N LEU A 368 1.98 -9.43 13.55
CA LEU A 368 1.19 -10.34 14.39
C LEU A 368 -0.30 -10.28 14.04
N MET A 369 -0.83 -9.10 13.74
CA MET A 369 -2.20 -8.94 13.23
C MET A 369 -2.42 -9.74 11.93
N GLU A 370 -1.48 -9.69 11.00
CA GLU A 370 -1.53 -10.48 9.76
C GLU A 370 -1.42 -11.98 10.03
N ARG A 371 -0.56 -12.39 10.97
CA ARG A 371 -0.34 -13.80 11.35
C ARG A 371 -1.54 -14.41 12.04
N TYR A 372 -2.12 -13.70 13.01
CA TYR A 372 -3.20 -14.24 13.86
C TYR A 372 -4.60 -13.81 13.42
N HIS A 373 -4.70 -12.89 12.46
CA HIS A 373 -5.97 -12.31 11.96
C HIS A 373 -6.86 -11.72 13.07
N ARG A 374 -6.24 -10.99 14.02
CA ARG A 374 -6.88 -10.38 15.19
C ARG A 374 -6.36 -8.99 15.43
N PRO A 375 -7.11 -8.10 16.10
CA PRO A 375 -6.54 -6.86 16.58
C PRO A 375 -5.40 -7.15 17.58
N VAL A 376 -4.32 -6.38 17.48
CA VAL A 376 -3.08 -6.57 18.25
C VAL A 376 -2.63 -5.23 18.83
N ALA A 377 -2.26 -5.20 20.10
CA ALA A 377 -1.51 -4.11 20.72
C ALA A 377 -0.23 -4.64 21.35
N LEU A 378 0.90 -4.00 21.04
CA LEU A 378 2.18 -4.25 21.69
C LEU A 378 2.54 -3.05 22.56
N LEU A 379 2.94 -3.32 23.80
CA LEU A 379 3.25 -2.33 24.82
C LEU A 379 4.73 -2.41 25.19
N ALA A 380 5.36 -1.25 25.29
CA ALA A 380 6.75 -1.08 25.72
C ALA A 380 6.82 -0.14 26.93
N GLY A 381 7.84 -0.28 27.77
CA GLY A 381 8.02 0.57 28.96
C GLY A 381 8.26 2.03 28.56
N ASP A 382 7.54 2.98 29.20
CA ASP A 382 7.67 4.43 28.98
C ASP A 382 8.22 5.17 30.24
N GLY A 383 8.77 4.42 31.18
CA GLY A 383 9.21 4.92 32.48
C GLY A 383 8.05 5.07 33.49
N ASP A 384 8.37 5.30 34.75
CA ASP A 384 7.44 5.60 35.85
C ASP A 384 6.22 4.66 35.97
N GLY A 385 6.39 3.35 35.63
CA GLY A 385 5.30 2.36 35.68
C GLY A 385 4.25 2.52 34.57
N ARG A 386 4.55 3.29 33.54
CA ARG A 386 3.70 3.46 32.34
C ARG A 386 4.22 2.63 31.18
N LEU A 387 3.27 2.28 30.32
CA LEU A 387 3.51 1.55 29.08
C LEU A 387 2.93 2.32 27.90
N ARG A 388 3.73 2.47 26.86
CA ARG A 388 3.31 3.07 25.60
C ARG A 388 3.03 1.97 24.57
N ALA A 389 1.88 2.05 23.93
CA ALA A 389 1.38 1.02 23.04
C ALA A 389 1.28 1.47 21.58
N SER A 390 1.43 0.49 20.69
CA SER A 390 0.99 0.60 19.30
C SER A 390 0.01 -0.53 18.99
N ALA A 391 -1.19 -0.16 18.53
CA ALA A 391 -2.23 -1.09 18.13
C ALA A 391 -2.39 -1.13 16.61
N ARG A 392 -2.76 -2.31 16.11
CA ARG A 392 -3.10 -2.57 14.71
C ARG A 392 -4.35 -3.44 14.65
N SER A 393 -5.22 -3.16 13.69
CA SER A 393 -6.50 -3.81 13.59
C SER A 393 -6.80 -4.28 12.17
N PRO A 394 -7.38 -5.49 12.01
CA PRO A 394 -7.88 -5.92 10.71
C PRO A 394 -9.12 -5.11 10.32
N GLN A 395 -9.42 -5.11 9.04
CA GLN A 395 -10.60 -4.42 8.50
C GLN A 395 -11.89 -4.94 9.18
N GLY A 396 -12.74 -4.01 9.59
CA GLY A 396 -14.02 -4.31 10.23
C GLY A 396 -13.99 -4.27 11.76
N PHE A 397 -12.82 -4.10 12.40
CA PHE A 397 -12.71 -3.76 13.81
C PHE A 397 -12.06 -2.38 13.93
N ALA A 398 -12.78 -1.38 14.42
CA ALA A 398 -12.29 -0.02 14.60
C ALA A 398 -11.54 0.09 15.95
N VAL A 399 -10.20 0.11 15.91
CA VAL A 399 -9.41 0.15 17.15
C VAL A 399 -9.50 1.50 17.87
N ASP A 400 -9.71 2.60 17.15
CA ASP A 400 -9.93 3.94 17.71
C ASP A 400 -11.22 4.01 18.53
N GLU A 401 -12.32 3.41 18.05
CA GLU A 401 -13.58 3.29 18.81
C GLU A 401 -13.40 2.40 20.04
N ALA A 402 -12.68 1.28 19.91
CA ALA A 402 -12.38 0.40 21.03
C ALA A 402 -11.55 1.10 22.11
N LEU A 403 -10.53 1.89 21.72
CA LEU A 403 -9.74 2.70 22.64
C LEU A 403 -10.59 3.80 23.30
N THR A 404 -11.48 4.44 22.54
CA THR A 404 -12.42 5.44 23.09
C THR A 404 -13.33 4.81 24.16
N SER A 405 -13.78 3.58 23.96
CA SER A 405 -14.58 2.84 24.94
C SER A 405 -13.80 2.46 26.22
N CYS A 406 -12.46 2.58 26.18
CA CYS A 406 -11.56 2.30 27.30
C CYS A 406 -10.91 3.58 27.85
N ALA A 407 -11.41 4.76 27.52
CA ALA A 407 -10.80 6.07 27.87
C ALA A 407 -10.51 6.25 29.36
N ASP A 408 -11.33 5.65 30.23
CA ASP A 408 -11.17 5.70 31.70
C ASP A 408 -9.96 4.92 32.22
N LEU A 409 -9.38 4.02 31.41
CA LEU A 409 -8.19 3.22 31.75
C LEU A 409 -6.91 3.77 31.08
N LEU A 410 -7.03 4.78 30.21
CA LEU A 410 -5.95 5.28 29.37
C LEU A 410 -5.53 6.70 29.75
N ASP A 411 -4.23 6.97 29.83
CA ASP A 411 -3.70 8.33 30.07
C ASP A 411 -3.82 9.20 28.81
N ARG A 412 -3.48 8.63 27.66
CA ARG A 412 -3.56 9.24 26.32
C ARG A 412 -3.87 8.16 25.29
N PHE A 413 -4.66 8.49 24.32
CA PHE A 413 -4.93 7.59 23.19
C PHE A 413 -5.34 8.38 21.95
N GLY A 414 -5.20 7.73 20.79
CA GLY A 414 -5.62 8.28 19.49
C GLY A 414 -5.32 7.31 18.36
N GLY A 415 -5.87 7.61 17.19
CA GLY A 415 -5.63 6.80 16.01
C GLY A 415 -6.76 6.86 15.00
N HIS A 416 -6.81 5.84 14.16
CA HIS A 416 -7.77 5.59 13.10
C HIS A 416 -8.28 4.14 13.21
N PRO A 417 -9.33 3.73 12.52
CA PRO A 417 -9.89 2.38 12.62
C PRO A 417 -8.87 1.23 12.47
N ALA A 418 -7.83 1.40 11.66
CA ALA A 418 -6.82 0.37 11.40
C ALA A 418 -5.59 0.41 12.31
N ALA A 419 -5.32 1.56 12.97
CA ALA A 419 -4.10 1.75 13.76
C ALA A 419 -4.30 2.77 14.86
N GLY A 420 -3.86 2.46 16.08
CA GLY A 420 -3.94 3.36 17.22
C GLY A 420 -2.67 3.36 18.05
N GLY A 421 -2.54 4.37 18.90
CA GLY A 421 -1.52 4.46 19.93
C GLY A 421 -2.15 4.88 21.25
N PHE A 422 -1.62 4.40 22.36
CA PHE A 422 -2.09 4.79 23.69
C PHE A 422 -0.99 4.67 24.75
N THR A 423 -1.20 5.31 25.88
CA THR A 423 -0.39 5.16 27.09
C THR A 423 -1.29 4.70 28.22
N VAL A 424 -0.82 3.73 29.00
CA VAL A 424 -1.57 3.11 30.10
C VAL A 424 -0.68 2.85 31.30
N ALA A 425 -1.21 3.00 32.51
CA ALA A 425 -0.51 2.57 33.72
C ALA A 425 -0.42 1.04 33.79
N ALA A 426 0.72 0.50 34.25
CA ALA A 426 0.93 -0.94 34.29
C ALA A 426 -0.15 -1.71 35.06
N GLU A 427 -0.71 -1.09 36.09
CA GLU A 427 -1.80 -1.65 36.93
C GLU A 427 -3.14 -1.80 36.16
N HIS A 428 -3.36 -1.00 35.13
CA HIS A 428 -4.59 -1.04 34.32
C HIS A 428 -4.52 -2.01 33.12
N VAL A 429 -3.34 -2.56 32.80
CA VAL A 429 -3.14 -3.38 31.58
C VAL A 429 -4.08 -4.59 31.56
N HIS A 430 -4.27 -5.26 32.69
CA HIS A 430 -5.13 -6.44 32.75
C HIS A 430 -6.60 -6.08 32.51
N ALA A 431 -7.12 -5.05 33.18
CA ALA A 431 -8.48 -4.58 33.00
C ALA A 431 -8.74 -4.07 31.57
N LEU A 432 -7.75 -3.41 30.99
CA LEU A 432 -7.78 -2.99 29.58
C LEU A 432 -7.88 -4.18 28.65
N HIS A 433 -7.04 -5.23 28.86
CA HIS A 433 -7.04 -6.43 28.03
C HIS A 433 -8.38 -7.16 28.09
N GLU A 434 -8.96 -7.35 29.27
CA GLU A 434 -10.29 -7.96 29.42
C GLU A 434 -11.37 -7.19 28.66
N ARG A 435 -11.37 -5.84 28.75
CA ARG A 435 -12.35 -5.00 28.04
C ARG A 435 -12.17 -5.06 26.54
N LEU A 436 -10.94 -4.98 26.04
CA LEU A 436 -10.63 -5.11 24.61
C LEU A 436 -10.99 -6.49 24.05
N ASN A 437 -10.78 -7.57 24.83
CA ASN A 437 -11.23 -8.91 24.46
C ASN A 437 -12.76 -8.99 24.31
N GLY A 438 -13.50 -8.44 25.28
CA GLY A 438 -14.97 -8.39 25.21
C GLY A 438 -15.52 -7.63 24.01
N LEU A 439 -14.80 -6.57 23.55
CA LEU A 439 -15.15 -5.82 22.34
C LEU A 439 -14.80 -6.58 21.05
N ALA A 440 -13.70 -7.33 21.04
CA ALA A 440 -13.24 -8.05 19.87
C ALA A 440 -13.95 -9.39 19.63
N GLU A 441 -14.43 -10.05 20.68
CA GLU A 441 -15.06 -11.38 20.59
C GLU A 441 -16.28 -11.42 19.66
N PRO A 442 -17.28 -10.51 19.77
CA PRO A 442 -18.43 -10.51 18.85
C PRO A 442 -18.04 -10.29 17.40
N TRP A 443 -17.04 -9.40 17.15
CA TRP A 443 -16.51 -9.15 15.83
C TRP A 443 -15.86 -10.42 15.25
N LEU A 444 -15.04 -11.12 16.06
CA LEU A 444 -14.35 -12.33 15.64
C LEU A 444 -15.33 -13.46 15.28
N LEU A 445 -16.42 -13.61 16.07
CA LEU A 445 -17.46 -14.59 15.78
C LEU A 445 -18.22 -14.30 14.48
N GLN A 446 -18.43 -13.03 14.14
CA GLN A 446 -19.12 -12.63 12.91
C GLN A 446 -18.26 -12.75 11.65
N GLN A 447 -16.99 -12.37 11.73
CA GLN A 447 -16.11 -12.29 10.55
C GLN A 447 -15.50 -13.66 10.17
N GLY A 448 -15.38 -14.58 11.11
CA GLY A 448 -14.57 -15.79 10.94
C GLY A 448 -13.07 -15.46 10.79
N CYS A 449 -12.21 -16.42 11.08
CA CYS A 449 -10.75 -16.23 11.00
C CYS A 449 -10.19 -16.14 9.57
N ASN A 450 -11.02 -16.22 8.53
CA ASN A 450 -10.55 -16.38 7.15
C ASN A 450 -11.03 -15.24 6.24
N ARG A 451 -10.08 -14.43 5.76
CA ARG A 451 -10.33 -13.56 4.59
C ARG A 451 -10.43 -14.43 3.34
N PRO A 452 -11.54 -14.37 2.58
CA PRO A 452 -11.62 -15.10 1.32
C PRO A 452 -10.58 -14.55 0.32
N ILE A 453 -9.90 -15.47 -0.37
CA ILE A 453 -9.11 -15.12 -1.53
C ILE A 453 -10.07 -14.71 -2.65
N ARG A 454 -9.82 -13.55 -3.24
CA ARG A 454 -10.65 -12.97 -4.32
C ARG A 454 -9.84 -12.80 -5.60
N PRO A 455 -9.58 -13.88 -6.33
CA PRO A 455 -8.88 -13.77 -7.61
C PRO A 455 -9.79 -13.09 -8.63
N GLU A 456 -9.18 -12.40 -9.60
CA GLU A 456 -9.90 -11.56 -10.55
C GLU A 456 -10.03 -12.20 -11.93
N VAL A 457 -9.00 -12.92 -12.40
CA VAL A 457 -8.98 -13.54 -13.74
C VAL A 457 -8.38 -14.93 -13.67
N CYS A 458 -9.07 -15.91 -14.29
CA CYS A 458 -8.54 -17.25 -14.52
C CYS A 458 -7.61 -17.23 -15.73
N LEU A 459 -6.43 -17.88 -15.61
CA LEU A 459 -5.47 -18.01 -16.70
C LEU A 459 -5.03 -19.47 -16.81
N GLY A 460 -4.90 -19.96 -18.04
CA GLY A 460 -4.08 -21.14 -18.32
C GLY A 460 -2.60 -20.81 -18.20
N LEU A 461 -1.75 -21.78 -17.79
CA LEU A 461 -0.32 -21.52 -17.64
C LEU A 461 0.36 -21.08 -18.96
N LYS A 462 -0.20 -21.47 -20.11
CA LYS A 462 0.28 -21.08 -21.45
C LYS A 462 0.05 -19.60 -21.74
N GLU A 463 -1.01 -19.00 -21.17
CA GLU A 463 -1.34 -17.58 -21.34
C GLU A 463 -0.39 -16.66 -20.55
N ILE A 464 0.34 -17.22 -19.58
CA ILE A 464 1.35 -16.51 -18.81
C ILE A 464 2.61 -16.37 -19.66
N ASN A 465 2.64 -15.33 -20.48
CA ASN A 465 3.69 -15.05 -21.45
C ASN A 465 4.15 -13.59 -21.38
N TRP A 466 5.11 -13.21 -22.18
CA TRP A 466 5.66 -11.85 -22.19
C TRP A 466 4.69 -10.80 -22.72
N ASP A 467 3.70 -11.17 -23.53
CA ASP A 467 2.68 -10.23 -24.01
C ASP A 467 1.71 -9.87 -22.86
N LEU A 468 1.32 -10.87 -22.05
CA LEU A 468 0.56 -10.61 -20.83
C LEU A 468 1.35 -9.71 -19.88
N TRP A 469 2.65 -9.99 -19.66
CA TRP A 469 3.51 -9.18 -18.82
C TRP A 469 3.65 -7.74 -19.35
N LYS A 470 3.82 -7.55 -20.63
CA LYS A 470 3.88 -6.22 -21.27
C LYS A 470 2.59 -5.45 -21.05
N GLY A 471 1.44 -6.07 -21.28
CA GLY A 471 0.14 -5.47 -21.02
C GLY A 471 -0.06 -5.14 -19.53
N LEU A 472 0.35 -6.04 -18.62
CA LEU A 472 0.31 -5.81 -17.18
C LEU A 472 1.17 -4.59 -16.79
N ASN A 473 2.37 -4.47 -17.34
CA ASN A 473 3.26 -3.33 -17.10
C ASN A 473 2.68 -2.00 -17.59
N ALA A 474 1.85 -2.01 -18.64
CA ALA A 474 1.15 -0.81 -19.09
C ALA A 474 0.10 -0.32 -18.06
N LEU A 475 -0.38 -1.20 -17.19
CA LEU A 475 -1.30 -0.87 -16.09
C LEU A 475 -0.58 -0.43 -14.81
N ALA A 476 0.74 -0.62 -14.70
CA ALA A 476 1.56 -0.18 -13.56
C ALA A 476 1.61 1.39 -13.52
N PRO A 477 2.04 2.03 -12.40
CA PRO A 477 2.44 1.42 -11.13
C PRO A 477 1.26 0.88 -10.31
N PHE A 478 1.50 -0.23 -9.61
CA PHE A 478 0.53 -0.81 -8.69
C PHE A 478 0.78 -0.35 -7.25
N GLY A 479 -0.30 -0.23 -6.49
CA GLY A 479 -0.31 0.21 -5.11
C GLY A 479 -1.71 0.57 -4.64
N MET A 480 -1.85 1.47 -3.68
CA MET A 480 -3.15 1.96 -3.22
C MET A 480 -3.91 2.60 -4.40
N GLY A 481 -5.20 2.30 -4.51
CA GLY A 481 -6.05 2.80 -5.60
C GLY A 481 -5.86 2.11 -6.97
N ASN A 482 -4.75 1.40 -7.18
CA ASN A 482 -4.50 0.57 -8.38
C ASN A 482 -3.81 -0.74 -7.96
N ARG A 483 -4.58 -1.70 -7.47
CA ARG A 483 -4.05 -2.96 -6.93
C ARG A 483 -3.39 -3.81 -8.02
N SER A 484 -2.31 -4.53 -7.64
CA SER A 484 -1.78 -5.61 -8.48
C SER A 484 -2.87 -6.65 -8.76
N PRO A 485 -3.04 -7.12 -10.00
CA PRO A 485 -4.03 -8.13 -10.31
C PRO A 485 -3.73 -9.46 -9.63
N LEU A 486 -4.75 -10.06 -9.05
CA LEU A 486 -4.69 -11.42 -8.51
C LEU A 486 -5.26 -12.39 -9.55
N PHE A 487 -4.37 -13.07 -10.25
CA PHE A 487 -4.70 -14.14 -11.19
C PHE A 487 -4.89 -15.48 -10.45
N TRP A 488 -5.50 -16.44 -11.12
CA TRP A 488 -5.57 -17.80 -10.63
C TRP A 488 -5.53 -18.80 -11.78
N SER A 489 -5.01 -20.01 -11.49
CA SER A 489 -4.99 -21.13 -12.42
C SER A 489 -5.51 -22.38 -11.73
N ARG A 490 -6.22 -23.22 -12.47
CA ARG A 490 -6.87 -24.42 -11.97
C ARG A 490 -6.15 -25.68 -12.39
N GLY A 491 -6.30 -26.73 -11.57
CA GLY A 491 -5.89 -28.08 -11.94
C GLY A 491 -4.42 -28.20 -12.33
N CYS A 492 -3.57 -27.35 -11.75
CA CYS A 492 -2.15 -27.40 -12.00
C CYS A 492 -1.54 -28.64 -11.34
N VAL A 493 -0.87 -29.48 -12.10
CA VAL A 493 -0.13 -30.63 -11.57
C VAL A 493 1.09 -30.13 -10.79
N VAL A 494 1.29 -30.65 -9.59
CA VAL A 494 2.49 -30.35 -8.79
C VAL A 494 3.62 -31.28 -9.25
N GLU A 495 4.55 -30.70 -10.01
CA GLU A 495 5.73 -31.42 -10.55
C GLU A 495 6.83 -31.59 -9.49
N ASP A 496 7.08 -30.51 -8.72
CA ASP A 496 8.06 -30.45 -7.65
C ASP A 496 7.68 -29.41 -6.62
N TRP A 497 8.08 -29.64 -5.37
CA TRP A 497 7.91 -28.66 -4.30
C TRP A 497 8.97 -28.80 -3.22
N ARG A 498 9.29 -27.68 -2.56
CA ARG A 498 10.24 -27.65 -1.46
C ARG A 498 10.02 -26.43 -0.55
N VAL A 499 10.36 -26.61 0.72
CA VAL A 499 10.43 -25.49 1.67
C VAL A 499 11.84 -24.90 1.60
N LEU A 500 11.90 -23.59 1.37
CA LEU A 500 13.15 -22.82 1.36
C LEU A 500 13.44 -22.27 2.76
N ASN A 501 14.69 -21.82 2.97
CA ASN A 501 15.10 -21.14 4.20
C ASN A 501 14.19 -19.94 4.49
N GLY A 502 13.77 -19.77 5.74
CA GLY A 502 12.83 -18.72 6.15
C GLY A 502 11.35 -19.11 6.02
N GLY A 503 11.04 -20.40 5.77
CA GLY A 503 9.67 -20.91 5.71
C GLY A 503 8.92 -20.51 4.44
N HIS A 504 9.61 -20.38 3.30
CA HIS A 504 9.01 -20.09 2.01
C HIS A 504 8.73 -21.37 1.26
N LEU A 505 7.58 -21.45 0.58
CA LEU A 505 7.21 -22.59 -0.26
C LEU A 505 7.54 -22.29 -1.72
N ALA A 506 8.38 -23.13 -2.35
CA ALA A 506 8.61 -23.10 -3.77
C ALA A 506 7.91 -24.28 -4.44
N LEU A 507 7.20 -24.02 -5.53
CA LEU A 507 6.49 -24.99 -6.35
C LEU A 507 6.96 -24.91 -7.80
N THR A 508 7.00 -26.06 -8.49
CA THR A 508 6.94 -26.12 -9.94
C THR A 508 5.59 -26.73 -10.31
N VAL A 509 4.78 -25.99 -11.03
CA VAL A 509 3.44 -26.41 -11.44
C VAL A 509 3.37 -26.55 -12.95
N GLY A 510 2.68 -27.60 -13.42
CA GLY A 510 2.47 -27.92 -14.83
C GLY A 510 0.99 -27.91 -15.21
N GLN A 511 0.70 -27.52 -16.45
CA GLN A 511 -0.59 -27.63 -17.09
C GLN A 511 -0.34 -27.87 -18.58
N ASP A 512 -0.90 -28.94 -19.12
CA ASP A 512 -0.54 -29.41 -20.45
C ASP A 512 1.01 -29.53 -20.62
N ASP A 513 1.59 -28.95 -21.67
CA ASP A 513 3.03 -28.94 -21.93
C ASP A 513 3.77 -27.73 -21.30
N THR A 514 3.11 -26.96 -20.42
CA THR A 514 3.66 -25.73 -19.89
C THR A 514 3.94 -25.85 -18.39
N GLN A 515 5.17 -25.53 -17.99
CA GLN A 515 5.57 -25.47 -16.57
C GLN A 515 5.85 -24.03 -16.15
N ARG A 516 5.55 -23.71 -14.88
CA ARG A 516 5.84 -22.41 -14.26
C ARG A 516 6.39 -22.60 -12.84
N ARG A 517 7.36 -21.76 -12.48
CA ARG A 517 7.84 -21.67 -11.11
C ARG A 517 6.96 -20.72 -10.30
N ALA A 518 6.68 -21.11 -9.07
CA ALA A 518 5.83 -20.38 -8.15
C ALA A 518 6.49 -20.32 -6.77
N ILE A 519 6.38 -19.18 -6.08
CA ILE A 519 6.92 -18.99 -4.73
C ILE A 519 5.81 -18.40 -3.85
N ALA A 520 5.63 -18.98 -2.65
CA ALA A 520 4.81 -18.42 -1.58
C ALA A 520 5.72 -18.05 -0.40
N TRP A 521 5.68 -16.77 0.00
CA TRP A 521 6.47 -16.28 1.10
C TRP A 521 5.84 -16.64 2.46
N ARG A 522 6.64 -17.20 3.40
CA ARG A 522 6.21 -17.54 4.77
C ARG A 522 4.92 -18.37 4.81
N THR A 523 4.78 -19.33 3.90
CA THR A 523 3.60 -20.17 3.76
C THR A 523 3.98 -21.63 4.02
N ALA A 524 3.29 -22.28 4.95
CA ALA A 524 3.44 -23.72 5.18
C ALA A 524 2.91 -24.51 3.97
N PRO A 525 3.56 -25.63 3.58
CA PRO A 525 3.02 -26.52 2.57
C PRO A 525 1.69 -27.14 3.02
N LEU A 526 0.87 -27.52 2.05
CA LEU A 526 -0.27 -28.40 2.30
C LEU A 526 0.27 -29.81 2.66
N GLU A 527 -0.21 -30.41 3.72
CA GLU A 527 0.24 -31.75 4.14
C GLU A 527 -0.94 -32.74 4.22
N PRO A 528 -0.98 -33.77 3.38
CA PRO A 528 -0.03 -34.02 2.27
C PRO A 528 -0.21 -33.03 1.10
N MET A 529 0.89 -32.78 0.34
CA MET A 529 0.81 -31.96 -0.88
C MET A 529 -0.06 -32.67 -1.90
N PRO A 530 -1.15 -32.06 -2.38
CA PRO A 530 -2.02 -32.66 -3.39
C PRO A 530 -1.30 -32.80 -4.74
N PRO A 531 -1.59 -33.84 -5.53
CA PRO A 531 -1.00 -34.01 -6.86
C PRO A 531 -1.46 -32.93 -7.85
N SER A 532 -2.62 -32.31 -7.61
CA SER A 532 -3.14 -31.19 -8.41
C SER A 532 -3.71 -30.11 -7.52
N VAL A 533 -3.41 -28.88 -7.86
CA VAL A 533 -3.76 -27.68 -7.06
C VAL A 533 -4.41 -26.60 -7.92
N ASP A 534 -5.25 -25.78 -7.28
CA ASP A 534 -5.62 -24.46 -7.78
C ASP A 534 -4.72 -23.44 -7.08
N ILE A 535 -4.18 -22.48 -7.82
CA ILE A 535 -3.25 -21.47 -7.31
C ILE A 535 -3.76 -20.08 -7.60
N ALA A 536 -3.65 -19.16 -6.63
CA ALA A 536 -3.87 -17.72 -6.81
C ALA A 536 -2.53 -16.99 -6.67
N TYR A 537 -2.22 -16.09 -7.60
CA TYR A 537 -0.90 -15.48 -7.71
C TYR A 537 -0.92 -14.08 -8.33
N GLU A 538 0.09 -13.31 -8.00
CA GLU A 538 0.53 -12.14 -8.77
C GLU A 538 1.66 -12.57 -9.70
N LEU A 539 1.81 -11.87 -10.84
CA LEU A 539 2.87 -12.15 -11.80
C LEU A 539 4.07 -11.24 -11.52
N ALA A 540 5.27 -11.81 -11.50
CA ALA A 540 6.52 -11.08 -11.33
C ALA A 540 7.57 -11.56 -12.34
N VAL A 541 8.64 -10.77 -12.49
CA VAL A 541 9.85 -11.18 -13.23
C VAL A 541 10.95 -11.50 -12.23
N ASN A 542 11.51 -12.68 -12.34
CA ASN A 542 12.73 -13.04 -11.65
C ASN A 542 13.91 -12.91 -12.63
N GLU A 543 14.93 -12.14 -12.23
CA GLU A 543 16.18 -12.01 -12.97
C GLU A 543 17.31 -12.69 -12.20
N TRP A 544 17.87 -13.72 -12.81
CA TRP A 544 18.99 -14.46 -12.23
C TRP A 544 20.07 -14.69 -13.29
N ARG A 545 21.30 -14.24 -13.03
CA ARG A 545 22.46 -14.34 -13.95
C ARG A 545 22.19 -13.79 -15.36
N GLY A 546 21.41 -12.71 -15.45
CA GLY A 546 21.04 -12.07 -16.72
C GLY A 546 19.90 -12.75 -17.47
N GLU A 547 19.37 -13.87 -16.98
CA GLU A 547 18.15 -14.48 -17.51
C GLU A 547 16.90 -13.95 -16.80
N ARG A 548 15.95 -13.45 -17.57
CA ARG A 548 14.65 -12.97 -17.08
C ARG A 548 13.59 -14.05 -17.31
N ARG A 549 12.90 -14.43 -16.25
CA ARG A 549 11.83 -15.45 -16.29
C ARG A 549 10.59 -14.93 -15.55
N LEU A 550 9.41 -15.22 -16.10
CA LEU A 550 8.15 -14.98 -15.42
C LEU A 550 8.01 -15.96 -14.25
N GLN A 551 7.61 -15.43 -13.09
CA GLN A 551 7.45 -16.17 -11.85
C GLN A 551 6.10 -15.86 -11.23
N LEU A 552 5.46 -16.88 -10.65
CA LEU A 552 4.19 -16.75 -9.94
C LEU A 552 4.47 -16.49 -8.46
N MET A 553 4.00 -15.34 -7.97
CA MET A 553 4.07 -14.98 -6.55
C MET A 553 2.77 -15.42 -5.88
N LEU A 554 2.78 -16.61 -5.30
CA LEU A 554 1.58 -17.24 -4.74
C LEU A 554 1.04 -16.45 -3.55
N LYS A 555 -0.26 -16.23 -3.55
CA LYS A 555 -1.04 -15.69 -2.43
C LYS A 555 -1.89 -16.77 -1.75
N ALA A 556 -2.29 -17.80 -2.50
CA ALA A 556 -2.97 -18.97 -1.96
C ALA A 556 -2.77 -20.21 -2.84
N VAL A 557 -2.84 -21.37 -2.19
CA VAL A 557 -2.82 -22.69 -2.83
C VAL A 557 -3.88 -23.55 -2.15
N ARG A 558 -4.66 -24.29 -2.93
CA ARG A 558 -5.60 -25.29 -2.42
C ARG A 558 -5.58 -26.55 -3.27
N ALA A 559 -6.03 -27.66 -2.72
CA ALA A 559 -6.29 -28.85 -3.53
C ALA A 559 -7.26 -28.51 -4.67
N HIS A 560 -7.03 -29.06 -5.85
CA HIS A 560 -7.89 -28.83 -7.01
C HIS A 560 -9.33 -29.25 -6.72
N GLN A 561 -10.27 -28.37 -7.05
CA GLN A 561 -11.70 -28.62 -6.94
C GLN A 561 -12.31 -28.76 -8.33
N PRO A 562 -12.96 -29.90 -8.64
CA PRO A 562 -13.57 -30.12 -9.96
C PRO A 562 -14.77 -29.19 -10.23
N GLU A 563 -15.40 -28.68 -9.18
CA GLU A 563 -16.54 -27.77 -9.24
C GLU A 563 -16.15 -26.36 -8.84
N VAL A 564 -16.82 -25.34 -9.43
CA VAL A 564 -16.67 -23.94 -9.06
C VAL A 564 -18.00 -23.34 -8.67
N THR A 565 -17.98 -22.44 -7.69
CA THR A 565 -19.16 -21.65 -7.31
C THR A 565 -19.06 -20.27 -7.92
N LEU A 566 -20.08 -19.87 -8.67
CA LEU A 566 -20.23 -18.57 -9.29
C LEU A 566 -21.31 -17.75 -8.60
N THR A 567 -21.18 -16.45 -8.59
CA THR A 567 -22.18 -15.52 -8.07
C THR A 567 -22.66 -14.60 -9.20
N CYS A 568 -23.98 -14.55 -9.42
CA CYS A 568 -24.61 -13.63 -10.37
C CYS A 568 -25.70 -12.84 -9.64
N GLY A 569 -25.48 -11.58 -9.35
CA GLY A 569 -26.27 -10.80 -8.42
C GLY A 569 -26.22 -11.42 -7.01
N GLU A 570 -27.40 -11.69 -6.44
CA GLU A 570 -27.54 -12.38 -5.13
C GLU A 570 -27.57 -13.90 -5.23
N ARG A 571 -27.60 -14.46 -6.44
CA ARG A 571 -27.78 -15.90 -6.68
C ARG A 571 -26.44 -16.61 -6.81
N ARG A 572 -26.37 -17.83 -6.26
CA ARG A 572 -25.20 -18.71 -6.38
C ARG A 572 -25.51 -19.87 -7.33
N TYR A 573 -24.50 -20.23 -8.12
CA TYR A 573 -24.52 -21.31 -9.08
C TYR A 573 -23.29 -22.20 -8.91
N GLN A 574 -23.46 -23.50 -9.11
CA GLN A 574 -22.34 -24.43 -9.19
C GLN A 574 -22.11 -24.80 -10.64
N ALA A 575 -20.87 -24.80 -11.10
CA ALA A 575 -20.50 -25.23 -12.44
C ALA A 575 -19.48 -26.34 -12.36
N ARG A 576 -19.62 -27.37 -13.24
CA ARG A 576 -18.73 -28.51 -13.33
C ARG A 576 -18.60 -29.02 -14.77
N ILE A 577 -17.45 -29.61 -15.06
CA ILE A 577 -17.22 -30.30 -16.33
C ILE A 577 -17.91 -31.67 -16.23
N LEU A 578 -18.67 -32.03 -17.26
CA LEU A 578 -19.28 -33.35 -17.36
C LEU A 578 -18.28 -34.35 -17.94
N PRO A 579 -18.26 -35.62 -17.44
CA PRO A 579 -17.36 -36.64 -18.00
C PRO A 579 -17.71 -36.94 -19.45
N ILE A 580 -16.68 -36.99 -20.29
CA ILE A 580 -16.80 -37.37 -21.72
C ILE A 580 -17.19 -38.84 -21.78
N LYS A 581 -18.28 -39.16 -22.46
CA LYS A 581 -18.80 -40.56 -22.51
C LYS A 581 -18.10 -41.47 -23.49
N ASP A 582 -17.43 -40.92 -24.53
CA ASP A 582 -16.72 -41.69 -25.54
C ASP A 582 -15.43 -40.98 -25.99
N ALA A 583 -14.40 -41.75 -26.38
CA ALA A 583 -13.09 -41.25 -26.78
C ALA A 583 -13.05 -40.65 -28.21
N GLY A 584 -14.09 -39.92 -28.61
CA GLY A 584 -14.19 -39.16 -29.86
C GLY A 584 -13.94 -37.68 -29.67
N ILE A 585 -13.78 -36.92 -30.78
CA ILE A 585 -13.68 -35.47 -30.80
C ILE A 585 -15.06 -34.87 -30.48
N GLU A 586 -15.49 -34.98 -29.24
CA GLU A 586 -16.73 -34.33 -28.78
C GLU A 586 -16.41 -32.99 -28.10
N PRO A 587 -17.27 -31.96 -28.28
CA PRO A 587 -17.09 -30.69 -27.58
C PRO A 587 -17.15 -30.91 -26.06
N ILE A 588 -16.29 -30.20 -25.32
CA ILE A 588 -16.27 -30.28 -23.86
C ILE A 588 -17.62 -29.76 -23.35
N THR A 589 -18.34 -30.59 -22.61
CA THR A 589 -19.64 -30.26 -22.04
C THR A 589 -19.51 -29.94 -20.57
N PHE A 590 -20.15 -28.87 -20.14
CA PHE A 590 -20.24 -28.49 -18.73
C PHE A 590 -21.69 -28.17 -18.33
N GLU A 591 -21.93 -28.22 -17.04
CA GLU A 591 -23.25 -28.01 -16.43
C GLU A 591 -23.17 -26.89 -15.39
N VAL A 592 -24.17 -26.00 -15.41
CA VAL A 592 -24.34 -24.94 -14.39
C VAL A 592 -25.65 -25.21 -13.68
N ILE A 593 -25.59 -25.31 -12.33
CA ILE A 593 -26.71 -25.69 -11.46
C ILE A 593 -27.01 -24.52 -10.53
N ASN A 594 -28.26 -24.15 -10.39
CA ASN A 594 -28.72 -23.13 -9.43
C ASN A 594 -28.99 -23.74 -8.03
N SER A 595 -29.30 -22.89 -7.04
CA SER A 595 -29.57 -23.33 -5.66
C SER A 595 -30.84 -24.17 -5.51
N THR A 596 -31.73 -24.20 -6.53
CA THR A 596 -32.95 -25.04 -6.54
C THR A 596 -32.74 -26.37 -7.25
N GLY A 597 -31.53 -26.64 -7.77
CA GLY A 597 -31.21 -27.87 -8.48
C GLY A 597 -31.51 -27.84 -9.98
N GLU A 598 -32.02 -26.73 -10.52
CA GLU A 598 -32.21 -26.59 -11.97
C GLU A 598 -30.84 -26.42 -12.65
N SER A 599 -30.65 -27.11 -13.74
CA SER A 599 -29.38 -27.09 -14.46
C SER A 599 -29.51 -26.59 -15.91
N LEU A 600 -28.43 -26.04 -16.41
CA LEU A 600 -28.19 -25.72 -17.81
C LEU A 600 -26.94 -26.45 -18.27
N ARG A 601 -27.00 -27.11 -19.42
CA ARG A 601 -25.86 -27.76 -20.03
C ARG A 601 -25.41 -26.99 -21.26
N ALA A 602 -24.13 -26.73 -21.31
CA ALA A 602 -23.52 -26.04 -22.43
C ALA A 602 -22.29 -26.81 -22.93
N SER A 603 -21.98 -26.62 -24.19
CA SER A 603 -20.81 -27.23 -24.83
C SER A 603 -19.90 -26.16 -25.40
N LEU A 604 -18.61 -26.46 -25.47
CA LEU A 604 -17.56 -25.62 -26.01
C LEU A 604 -16.75 -26.40 -27.04
N ASP A 605 -16.73 -25.88 -28.26
CA ASP A 605 -15.75 -26.29 -29.29
C ASP A 605 -14.55 -25.33 -29.22
N GLN A 606 -13.34 -25.78 -29.48
CA GLN A 606 -12.07 -25.08 -29.18
C GLN A 606 -11.93 -23.64 -29.71
N GLN A 607 -12.81 -23.22 -30.64
CA GLN A 607 -12.79 -21.85 -31.19
C GLN A 607 -14.17 -21.17 -31.31
N ALA A 608 -15.25 -21.81 -30.87
CA ALA A 608 -16.61 -21.30 -31.02
C ALA A 608 -17.18 -20.65 -29.75
N PRO A 609 -18.20 -19.78 -29.82
CA PRO A 609 -18.96 -19.32 -28.65
C PRO A 609 -19.53 -20.50 -27.85
N VAL A 610 -19.77 -20.31 -26.54
CA VAL A 610 -20.46 -21.30 -25.72
C VAL A 610 -21.82 -21.58 -26.36
N HIS A 611 -22.07 -22.84 -26.69
CA HIS A 611 -23.32 -23.29 -27.28
C HIS A 611 -24.19 -23.93 -26.19
N CYS A 612 -25.42 -23.43 -26.05
CA CYS A 612 -26.45 -23.99 -25.18
C CYS A 612 -27.76 -24.07 -25.97
N SER A 613 -28.36 -25.26 -26.03
CA SER A 613 -29.64 -25.49 -26.75
C SER A 613 -30.89 -25.08 -25.95
N ASP A 614 -30.71 -24.66 -24.70
CA ASP A 614 -31.83 -24.23 -23.84
C ASP A 614 -32.19 -22.77 -24.17
N GLU A 615 -33.47 -22.50 -24.39
CA GLU A 615 -33.99 -21.17 -24.73
C GLU A 615 -33.65 -20.09 -23.69
N ARG A 616 -33.45 -20.47 -22.41
CA ARG A 616 -33.01 -19.56 -21.36
C ARG A 616 -31.63 -18.97 -21.63
N SER A 617 -30.81 -19.60 -22.47
CA SER A 617 -29.47 -19.13 -22.84
C SER A 617 -29.51 -17.86 -23.74
N GLU A 618 -30.63 -17.54 -24.30
CA GLU A 618 -30.80 -16.30 -25.08
C GLU A 618 -30.83 -15.05 -24.18
N HIS A 619 -31.17 -15.22 -22.88
CA HIS A 619 -31.18 -14.10 -21.95
C HIS A 619 -29.76 -13.65 -21.65
N PRO A 620 -29.42 -12.34 -21.72
CA PRO A 620 -28.06 -11.81 -21.57
C PRO A 620 -27.35 -12.26 -20.31
N GLN A 621 -28.05 -12.27 -19.16
CA GLN A 621 -27.46 -12.71 -17.87
C GLN A 621 -27.13 -14.21 -17.86
N VAL A 622 -27.96 -15.05 -18.52
CA VAL A 622 -27.71 -16.49 -18.59
C VAL A 622 -26.53 -16.77 -19.53
N ARG A 623 -26.43 -16.04 -20.64
CA ARG A 623 -25.28 -16.11 -21.54
C ARG A 623 -23.99 -15.72 -20.82
N ALA A 624 -23.99 -14.59 -20.08
CA ALA A 624 -22.86 -14.16 -19.28
C ALA A 624 -22.47 -15.19 -18.20
N LEU A 625 -23.45 -15.82 -17.56
CA LEU A 625 -23.23 -16.89 -16.59
C LEU A 625 -22.56 -18.12 -17.22
N LEU A 626 -22.99 -18.55 -18.42
CA LEU A 626 -22.40 -19.68 -19.12
C LEU A 626 -20.98 -19.37 -19.62
N GLU A 627 -20.74 -18.18 -20.11
CA GLU A 627 -19.42 -17.71 -20.50
C GLU A 627 -18.47 -17.67 -19.29
N GLU A 628 -18.90 -17.06 -18.19
CA GLU A 628 -18.12 -17.01 -16.96
C GLU A 628 -17.85 -18.41 -16.37
N ALA A 629 -18.84 -19.31 -16.46
CA ALA A 629 -18.66 -20.71 -16.05
C ALA A 629 -17.56 -21.39 -16.87
N SER A 630 -17.53 -21.16 -18.19
CA SER A 630 -16.51 -21.71 -19.06
C SER A 630 -15.09 -21.20 -18.72
N ILE A 631 -14.96 -19.91 -18.37
CA ILE A 631 -13.70 -19.30 -17.91
C ILE A 631 -13.31 -19.84 -16.54
N ALA A 632 -14.24 -19.82 -15.58
CA ALA A 632 -13.98 -20.30 -14.24
C ALA A 632 -13.68 -21.80 -14.18
N LEU A 633 -14.16 -22.59 -15.12
CA LEU A 633 -13.80 -23.98 -15.32
C LEU A 633 -12.46 -24.18 -16.04
N GLY A 634 -11.81 -23.11 -16.51
CA GLY A 634 -10.55 -23.17 -17.23
C GLY A 634 -10.70 -23.70 -18.66
N LEU A 635 -11.90 -23.64 -19.23
CA LEU A 635 -12.20 -24.10 -20.58
C LEU A 635 -11.94 -23.01 -21.63
N ARG A 636 -11.86 -21.78 -21.18
CA ARG A 636 -11.52 -20.56 -21.95
C ARG A 636 -10.64 -19.63 -21.16
N PRO A 637 -9.82 -18.80 -21.83
CA PRO A 637 -9.07 -17.73 -21.21
C PRO A 637 -9.96 -16.57 -20.72
#